data_e67b6f235d9e65624a086182065c2e7d
#
_entry.id   e67b6f235d9e65624a086182065c2e7d
#
_cell.length_a   1.000
_cell.length_b   1.000
_cell.length_c   1.000
_cell.angle_alpha   90.00
_cell.angle_beta   90.00
_cell.angle_gamma   90.00
#
_symmetry.space_group_name_H-M   'P 1'
#
loop_
_entity.id
_entity.type
_entity.pdbx_description
1 polymer ?
#
loop_
_entity_poly.entity_id
_entity_poly.type
_entity_poly.pdbx_seq_one_letter_code
_entity_poly.pdbx_strand_id
1 'polypeptide(L)'
;MAEELERRYVSEEMKESYINYAMSVIIGRALPDVRDGLKPVHRRILWGMHQAGHTHEKSYSKSARSVGEVMGKYHPHGDQALYQTMVRMAQDFSLRYPLIDGQGNFGSIDGDPPAAMRYTESRLDRLSSHMLDDINKNTIDMVANFDDSETEPTVLPSRLPNLLLNGSDGIAVGMATKIPPHNLNEVAAAVKFHTEKVIEEDRKRSLDKPPKIDTLEYMEYLKGPDFPTGATIYGIDGILDMYRTGHGRFHIRSDAEVRDDSNGKRIIITSIPYQVRKAAMLRGIADLVTKEVIKGIRDIRDESSKEGIRVVIEVKNNADPHAILNQLYQSSRLQESYSANMMGILNGKPVQLDLSTILHTYMRHREEVIERRTQFELNKAEARAHILEGLMRAQDRMAEIIEIGRNSDSRNQFEKYLRGEEKYPKIKRFDFSEKQAKAIAERRLYQLTKMNVKEVEEELNKLMMAIKEYQSILASRKRRLEILLEELNTVVEKHGDERRSHIDPSPLSMDREDLVAERALVISLTQDDYIRHLPVESFRLQNRGGKGLKGVATKDEDAPSAIVTCFSKDRLLIFTDAGRVYGLRAWETPIASRYGRGTHIRNLLNGIRDDENVVSILPMDRELIENPEGHYLIFATSQGRIKRSNLSEYVRINRNGKYALKFASEDDSLVQVRPATNSDHVVLVSSGGYACRFLPSEVKTRIDPNSGETQTTHTVRVQGRVSQGVSGMKLDKTDSVIGMIVTDDFETSVLTISKFGMAKRSRLGSGNMIPALDENGAEVLDENGEVTIERDGYRKTNRGTKGVRTMGLSEKDSIIGVRQIPNLEDQLFMLTKSGMMIRMPASQTKETLGKVTKGTRIMELRDSDKKKHVDEIIFVARLPSELIEGDAVEMDIESSAEEE
;
A
#
# COMPACT_ATOMS: atom_id res chain seq x y z
N MET A 1 75.19 -5.96 7.05
CA MET A 1 74.06 -5.17 7.63
C MET A 1 73.12 -6.18 8.34
N ALA A 2 73.03 -6.09 9.65
CA ALA A 2 72.12 -6.94 10.41
C ALA A 2 70.72 -6.46 10.10
N GLU A 3 69.88 -7.32 9.55
CA GLU A 3 68.43 -7.11 9.41
C GLU A 3 67.88 -6.98 10.84
N GLU A 4 67.43 -5.81 11.20
CA GLU A 4 66.72 -5.53 12.43
C GLU A 4 65.33 -6.19 12.29
N LEU A 5 65.16 -7.34 12.89
CA LEU A 5 63.87 -8.05 12.91
C LEU A 5 62.93 -7.29 13.86
N GLU A 6 62.07 -6.48 13.29
CA GLU A 6 60.98 -5.82 14.01
C GLU A 6 59.91 -6.83 14.40
N ARG A 7 59.69 -7.09 15.68
CA ARG A 7 58.64 -7.97 16.20
C ARG A 7 57.34 -7.20 16.27
N ARG A 8 56.41 -7.51 15.37
CA ARG A 8 55.03 -7.02 15.43
C ARG A 8 54.11 -8.12 15.92
N TYR A 9 53.12 -7.76 16.78
CA TYR A 9 52.06 -8.68 17.16
C TYR A 9 51.08 -8.84 16.01
N VAL A 10 50.69 -10.07 15.73
CA VAL A 10 49.73 -10.41 14.64
C VAL A 10 48.43 -9.64 14.83
N SER A 11 47.99 -9.41 16.07
CA SER A 11 46.77 -8.65 16.37
C SER A 11 46.89 -7.17 15.98
N GLU A 12 48.08 -6.56 16.11
CA GLU A 12 48.33 -5.17 15.72
C GLU A 12 48.40 -5.02 14.20
N GLU A 13 49.14 -5.91 13.56
CA GLU A 13 49.23 -5.98 12.10
C GLU A 13 47.86 -6.21 11.44
N MET A 14 47.10 -7.16 11.96
CA MET A 14 45.75 -7.41 11.46
C MET A 14 44.83 -6.19 11.65
N LYS A 15 44.94 -5.51 12.79
CA LYS A 15 44.13 -4.31 13.07
C LYS A 15 44.48 -3.18 12.10
N GLU A 16 45.74 -2.91 11.87
CA GLU A 16 46.23 -1.85 10.99
C GLU A 16 45.83 -2.20 9.52
N SER A 17 46.11 -3.40 9.06
CA SER A 17 45.76 -3.87 7.71
C SER A 17 44.24 -3.84 7.48
N TYR A 18 43.44 -4.23 8.49
CA TYR A 18 41.99 -4.18 8.39
C TYR A 18 41.46 -2.74 8.31
N ILE A 19 42.04 -1.81 9.11
CA ILE A 19 41.66 -0.40 9.07
C ILE A 19 42.00 0.19 7.69
N ASN A 20 43.21 -0.08 7.17
CA ASN A 20 43.65 0.41 5.87
C ASN A 20 42.74 -0.16 4.72
N TYR A 21 42.44 -1.43 4.77
CA TYR A 21 41.50 -2.05 3.84
C TYR A 21 40.09 -1.44 3.94
N ALA A 22 39.57 -1.30 5.16
CA ALA A 22 38.25 -0.71 5.39
C ALA A 22 38.20 0.75 4.87
N MET A 23 39.20 1.56 5.15
CA MET A 23 39.31 2.94 4.65
C MET A 23 39.34 2.99 3.13
N SER A 24 40.14 2.12 2.48
CA SER A 24 40.23 2.01 1.03
C SER A 24 38.86 1.65 0.41
N VAL A 25 38.14 0.70 1.00
CA VAL A 25 36.81 0.28 0.51
C VAL A 25 35.79 1.37 0.75
N ILE A 26 35.78 2.03 1.89
CA ILE A 26 34.80 3.06 2.27
C ILE A 26 34.99 4.30 1.36
N ILE A 27 36.20 4.88 1.33
CA ILE A 27 36.44 6.16 0.65
C ILE A 27 36.72 5.93 -0.85
N GLY A 28 37.48 4.90 -1.18
CA GLY A 28 37.98 4.67 -2.56
C GLY A 28 37.07 3.81 -3.46
N ARG A 29 35.96 3.25 -2.94
CA ARG A 29 35.17 2.29 -3.74
C ARG A 29 33.66 2.38 -3.58
N ALA A 30 33.13 2.32 -2.33
CA ALA A 30 31.73 1.99 -2.10
C ALA A 30 30.82 3.20 -1.95
N LEU A 31 31.28 4.28 -1.33
CA LEU A 31 30.47 5.45 -1.04
C LEU A 31 30.66 6.56 -2.08
N PRO A 32 29.59 7.31 -2.41
CA PRO A 32 29.65 8.46 -3.30
C PRO A 32 30.20 9.70 -2.57
N ASP A 33 30.90 10.58 -3.29
CA ASP A 33 31.18 11.93 -2.82
C ASP A 33 29.89 12.77 -2.89
N VAL A 34 29.59 13.51 -1.83
CA VAL A 34 28.35 14.29 -1.72
C VAL A 34 28.28 15.41 -2.75
N ARG A 35 29.43 15.95 -3.19
CA ARG A 35 29.54 17.08 -4.11
C ARG A 35 29.09 16.75 -5.53
N ASP A 36 29.52 15.60 -6.08
CA ASP A 36 29.20 15.18 -7.45
C ASP A 36 28.34 13.91 -7.55
N GLY A 37 28.05 13.27 -6.39
CA GLY A 37 27.21 12.06 -6.32
C GLY A 37 27.84 10.81 -6.92
N LEU A 38 29.15 10.81 -7.19
CA LEU A 38 29.82 9.73 -7.90
C LEU A 38 30.74 8.93 -6.98
N LYS A 39 30.80 7.64 -7.22
CA LYS A 39 31.88 6.79 -6.73
C LYS A 39 33.11 6.98 -7.62
N PRO A 40 34.35 6.69 -7.13
CA PRO A 40 35.57 6.85 -7.92
C PRO A 40 35.53 6.18 -9.30
N VAL A 41 34.94 4.97 -9.40
CA VAL A 41 34.85 4.27 -10.69
C VAL A 41 33.97 5.01 -11.71
N HIS A 42 32.82 5.57 -11.28
CA HIS A 42 31.94 6.36 -12.15
C HIS A 42 32.65 7.62 -12.63
N ARG A 43 33.31 8.34 -11.71
CA ARG A 43 34.06 9.55 -12.02
C ARG A 43 35.18 9.29 -13.03
N ARG A 44 35.94 8.21 -12.85
CA ARG A 44 37.00 7.78 -13.77
C ARG A 44 36.49 7.38 -15.15
N ILE A 45 35.32 6.75 -15.23
CA ILE A 45 34.68 6.43 -16.53
C ILE A 45 34.30 7.72 -17.26
N LEU A 46 33.60 8.66 -16.60
CA LEU A 46 33.21 9.92 -17.24
C LEU A 46 34.42 10.74 -17.67
N TRP A 47 35.43 10.84 -16.79
CA TRP A 47 36.69 11.54 -17.09
C TRP A 47 37.47 10.90 -18.24
N GLY A 48 37.68 9.58 -18.21
CA GLY A 48 38.41 8.87 -19.26
C GLY A 48 37.71 8.94 -20.61
N MET A 49 36.38 8.80 -20.65
CA MET A 49 35.61 8.98 -21.88
C MET A 49 35.68 10.41 -22.39
N HIS A 50 35.69 11.42 -21.53
CA HIS A 50 35.82 12.82 -21.88
C HIS A 50 37.22 13.08 -22.49
N GLN A 51 38.30 12.61 -21.87
CA GLN A 51 39.67 12.75 -22.36
C GLN A 51 39.90 12.04 -23.68
N ALA A 52 39.29 10.86 -23.86
CA ALA A 52 39.32 10.12 -25.14
C ALA A 52 38.44 10.78 -26.23
N GLY A 53 37.67 11.83 -25.88
CA GLY A 53 36.82 12.53 -26.82
C GLY A 53 35.55 11.75 -27.21
N HIS A 54 35.12 10.79 -26.42
CA HIS A 54 33.88 10.04 -26.62
C HIS A 54 32.66 10.82 -26.08
N THR A 55 32.47 12.04 -26.60
CA THR A 55 31.40 12.97 -26.16
C THR A 55 30.13 12.77 -27.01
N HIS A 56 29.00 13.28 -26.54
CA HIS A 56 27.70 13.19 -27.22
C HIS A 56 27.67 13.82 -28.62
N GLU A 57 28.55 14.76 -28.90
CA GLU A 57 28.65 15.45 -30.20
C GLU A 57 29.34 14.59 -31.24
N LYS A 58 30.03 13.52 -30.83
CA LYS A 58 30.79 12.64 -31.71
C LYS A 58 30.07 11.32 -31.93
N SER A 59 30.52 10.58 -32.97
CA SER A 59 30.03 9.24 -33.25
C SER A 59 30.29 8.29 -32.07
N TYR A 60 29.48 7.23 -31.97
CA TYR A 60 29.69 6.15 -31.01
C TYR A 60 31.07 5.50 -31.21
N SER A 61 31.67 5.07 -30.13
CA SER A 61 32.91 4.31 -30.08
C SER A 61 32.66 2.93 -29.47
N LYS A 62 33.39 1.90 -29.90
CA LYS A 62 33.28 0.56 -29.26
C LYS A 62 33.50 0.67 -27.77
N SER A 63 32.59 0.05 -26.99
CA SER A 63 32.68 0.07 -25.52
C SER A 63 34.01 -0.48 -25.01
N ALA A 64 34.57 -1.48 -25.70
CA ALA A 64 35.88 -2.03 -25.40
C ALA A 64 37.02 -0.99 -25.44
N ARG A 65 36.91 0.02 -26.31
CA ARG A 65 37.89 1.11 -26.40
C ARG A 65 37.79 2.02 -25.17
N SER A 66 36.57 2.42 -24.78
CA SER A 66 36.36 3.24 -23.59
C SER A 66 36.81 2.51 -22.31
N VAL A 67 36.50 1.21 -22.20
CA VAL A 67 36.97 0.37 -21.08
C VAL A 67 38.48 0.29 -21.03
N GLY A 68 39.15 0.06 -22.18
CA GLY A 68 40.59 -0.01 -22.28
C GLY A 68 41.30 1.29 -21.87
N GLU A 69 40.81 2.43 -22.32
CA GLU A 69 41.33 3.75 -21.96
C GLU A 69 41.21 4.03 -20.44
N VAL A 70 40.06 3.74 -19.85
CA VAL A 70 39.83 3.95 -18.42
C VAL A 70 40.65 3.00 -17.56
N MET A 71 40.72 1.73 -17.94
CA MET A 71 41.48 0.72 -17.24
C MET A 71 42.98 1.00 -17.29
N GLY A 72 43.49 1.35 -18.46
CA GLY A 72 44.93 1.58 -18.64
C GLY A 72 45.45 2.84 -17.97
N LYS A 73 44.63 3.89 -17.87
CA LYS A 73 45.10 5.20 -17.38
C LYS A 73 44.64 5.55 -15.96
N TYR A 74 43.45 5.10 -15.54
CA TYR A 74 42.81 5.62 -14.33
C TYR A 74 42.37 4.55 -13.34
N HIS A 75 41.96 3.35 -13.79
CA HIS A 75 41.32 2.38 -12.89
C HIS A 75 41.93 0.98 -13.06
N PRO A 76 42.98 0.62 -12.29
CA PRO A 76 43.73 -0.62 -12.43
C PRO A 76 42.99 -1.85 -11.87
N HIS A 77 41.75 -2.10 -12.32
CA HIS A 77 40.91 -3.22 -11.93
C HIS A 77 40.35 -3.94 -13.16
N GLY A 78 39.65 -5.06 -12.98
CA GLY A 78 39.18 -5.90 -14.08
C GLY A 78 38.22 -5.18 -15.05
N ASP A 79 38.41 -5.42 -16.33
CA ASP A 79 37.65 -4.89 -17.45
C ASP A 79 36.13 -5.16 -17.34
N GLN A 80 35.74 -6.33 -16.84
CA GLN A 80 34.36 -6.72 -16.63
C GLN A 80 33.66 -5.82 -15.62
N ALA A 81 34.32 -5.44 -14.52
CA ALA A 81 33.75 -4.54 -13.52
C ALA A 81 33.50 -3.13 -14.08
N LEU A 82 34.45 -2.63 -14.88
CA LEU A 82 34.32 -1.36 -15.59
C LEU A 82 33.18 -1.40 -16.61
N TYR A 83 33.13 -2.46 -17.43
CA TYR A 83 32.08 -2.61 -18.42
C TYR A 83 30.70 -2.72 -17.80
N GLN A 84 30.52 -3.51 -16.75
CA GLN A 84 29.25 -3.62 -16.02
C GLN A 84 28.81 -2.29 -15.41
N THR A 85 29.77 -1.49 -14.93
CA THR A 85 29.48 -0.14 -14.44
C THR A 85 29.02 0.78 -15.57
N MET A 86 29.70 0.79 -16.72
CA MET A 86 29.28 1.52 -17.91
C MET A 86 27.89 1.10 -18.38
N VAL A 87 27.63 -0.21 -18.41
CA VAL A 87 26.30 -0.75 -18.76
C VAL A 87 25.23 -0.20 -17.85
N ARG A 88 25.43 -0.22 -16.53
CA ARG A 88 24.48 0.31 -15.57
C ARG A 88 24.25 1.82 -15.76
N MET A 89 25.28 2.59 -16.13
CA MET A 89 25.16 4.02 -16.41
C MET A 89 24.40 4.34 -17.70
N ALA A 90 24.23 3.35 -18.60
CA ALA A 90 23.49 3.49 -19.84
C ALA A 90 22.05 2.95 -19.76
N GLN A 91 21.67 2.22 -18.69
CA GLN A 91 20.35 1.62 -18.55
C GLN A 91 19.33 2.62 -17.99
N ASP A 92 18.28 2.92 -18.75
CA ASP A 92 17.20 3.83 -18.40
C ASP A 92 16.24 3.30 -17.29
N PHE A 93 16.30 1.98 -17.03
CA PHE A 93 15.61 1.32 -15.91
C PHE A 93 16.49 1.18 -14.65
N SER A 94 17.79 1.51 -14.73
CA SER A 94 18.74 1.48 -13.61
C SER A 94 19.04 2.87 -13.06
N LEU A 95 19.26 3.85 -13.96
CA LEU A 95 19.45 5.26 -13.60
C LEU A 95 18.22 6.07 -14.03
N ARG A 96 17.80 6.99 -13.16
CA ARG A 96 16.70 7.92 -13.49
C ARG A 96 17.09 8.86 -14.63
N TYR A 97 18.38 9.23 -14.67
CA TYR A 97 19.01 10.05 -15.69
C TYR A 97 20.30 9.37 -16.15
N PRO A 98 20.29 8.59 -17.23
CA PRO A 98 21.48 7.94 -17.76
C PRO A 98 22.62 8.93 -18.05
N LEU A 99 23.84 8.50 -17.79
CA LEU A 99 25.06 9.31 -18.02
C LEU A 99 25.87 8.83 -19.22
N ILE A 100 25.55 7.66 -19.75
CA ILE A 100 26.16 7.09 -20.96
C ILE A 100 25.06 6.80 -21.97
N ASP A 101 25.30 7.19 -23.21
CA ASP A 101 24.46 6.85 -24.36
C ASP A 101 25.04 5.60 -25.02
N GLY A 102 24.28 4.50 -24.97
CA GLY A 102 24.69 3.17 -25.45
C GLY A 102 23.95 2.75 -26.72
N GLN A 103 24.69 2.14 -27.67
CA GLN A 103 24.13 1.54 -28.86
C GLN A 103 24.41 0.03 -28.87
N GLY A 104 23.35 -0.76 -29.05
CA GLY A 104 23.38 -2.21 -28.99
C GLY A 104 22.67 -2.80 -27.79
N ASN A 105 22.99 -4.02 -27.40
CA ASN A 105 22.35 -4.66 -26.26
C ASN A 105 23.10 -4.36 -24.96
N PHE A 106 22.51 -3.47 -24.13
CA PHE A 106 23.00 -3.11 -22.80
C PHE A 106 22.24 -3.85 -21.68
N GLY A 107 21.63 -5.00 -21.96
CA GLY A 107 20.80 -5.74 -21.02
C GLY A 107 19.34 -5.31 -21.06
N SER A 108 18.51 -5.98 -20.26
CA SER A 108 17.07 -5.69 -20.18
C SER A 108 16.56 -5.70 -18.74
N ILE A 109 15.35 -5.17 -18.54
CA ILE A 109 14.64 -5.19 -17.28
C ILE A 109 14.25 -6.62 -16.85
N ASP A 110 14.30 -7.59 -17.77
CA ASP A 110 14.12 -9.01 -17.51
C ASP A 110 15.34 -9.64 -16.82
N GLY A 111 16.46 -8.92 -16.81
CA GLY A 111 17.70 -9.34 -16.23
C GLY A 111 18.62 -10.07 -17.21
N ASP A 112 18.37 -9.94 -18.52
CA ASP A 112 19.26 -10.42 -19.55
C ASP A 112 20.60 -9.70 -19.47
N PRO A 113 21.73 -10.40 -19.63
CA PRO A 113 23.04 -9.80 -19.62
C PRO A 113 23.25 -8.90 -20.86
N PRO A 114 24.11 -7.88 -20.76
CA PRO A 114 24.52 -7.10 -21.93
C PRO A 114 25.35 -7.97 -22.87
N ALA A 115 25.37 -7.61 -24.14
CA ALA A 115 26.29 -8.19 -25.09
C ALA A 115 27.76 -7.87 -24.69
N ALA A 116 28.72 -8.68 -25.12
CA ALA A 116 30.11 -8.42 -24.82
C ALA A 116 30.56 -7.04 -25.37
N MET A 117 31.46 -6.36 -24.66
CA MET A 117 31.88 -4.96 -24.95
C MET A 117 32.46 -4.73 -26.34
N ARG A 118 32.87 -5.79 -27.04
CA ARG A 118 33.32 -5.71 -28.44
C ARG A 118 32.18 -5.51 -29.46
N TYR A 119 30.93 -5.82 -29.06
CA TYR A 119 29.75 -5.67 -29.90
C TYR A 119 28.98 -4.37 -29.62
N THR A 120 29.03 -3.86 -28.39
CA THR A 120 28.35 -2.64 -27.99
C THR A 120 29.18 -1.39 -28.30
N GLU A 121 28.49 -0.29 -28.47
CA GLU A 121 29.10 1.03 -28.67
C GLU A 121 28.58 2.02 -27.66
N SER A 122 29.40 2.98 -27.26
CA SER A 122 29.03 3.95 -26.23
C SER A 122 29.66 5.33 -26.46
N ARG A 123 29.02 6.33 -25.92
CA ARG A 123 29.51 7.69 -25.76
C ARG A 123 28.91 8.33 -24.52
N LEU A 124 29.45 9.48 -24.11
CA LEU A 124 28.81 10.24 -23.03
C LEU A 124 27.43 10.71 -23.46
N ASP A 125 26.45 10.64 -22.54
CA ASP A 125 25.14 11.24 -22.76
C ASP A 125 25.21 12.77 -22.75
N ARG A 126 24.22 13.45 -23.31
CA ARG A 126 24.16 14.93 -23.31
C ARG A 126 24.12 15.49 -21.90
N LEU A 127 23.42 14.83 -21.00
CA LEU A 127 23.32 15.25 -19.61
C LEU A 127 24.68 15.17 -18.89
N SER A 128 25.49 14.16 -19.18
CA SER A 128 26.79 14.00 -18.55
C SER A 128 27.79 15.11 -18.91
N SER A 129 27.57 15.86 -20.02
CA SER A 129 28.39 17.03 -20.33
C SER A 129 28.29 18.10 -19.24
N HIS A 130 27.10 18.26 -18.62
CA HIS A 130 26.89 19.20 -17.51
C HIS A 130 27.62 18.82 -16.21
N MET A 131 28.09 17.58 -16.09
CA MET A 131 28.96 17.16 -15.00
C MET A 131 30.43 17.52 -15.22
N LEU A 132 30.82 17.71 -16.47
CA LEU A 132 32.20 17.96 -16.93
C LEU A 132 32.43 19.39 -17.39
N ASP A 133 31.38 20.20 -17.47
CA ASP A 133 31.47 21.60 -17.89
C ASP A 133 32.49 22.36 -17.02
N ASP A 134 33.29 23.19 -17.69
CA ASP A 134 34.31 24.02 -17.03
C ASP A 134 35.48 23.27 -16.35
N ILE A 135 35.63 21.95 -16.53
CA ILE A 135 36.70 21.15 -15.89
C ILE A 135 38.10 21.63 -16.26
N ASN A 136 38.26 22.16 -17.47
CA ASN A 136 39.54 22.68 -18.02
C ASN A 136 39.87 24.12 -17.54
N LYS A 137 39.04 24.68 -16.63
CA LYS A 137 39.21 26.07 -16.13
C LYS A 137 39.69 26.12 -14.68
N ASN A 138 40.45 25.12 -14.24
CA ASN A 138 41.02 25.00 -12.89
C ASN A 138 39.95 25.07 -11.79
N THR A 139 38.75 24.53 -12.06
CA THR A 139 37.58 24.62 -11.18
C THR A 139 37.61 23.62 -10.04
N ILE A 140 38.39 22.56 -10.19
CA ILE A 140 38.55 21.45 -9.23
C ILE A 140 40.01 21.08 -9.05
N ASP A 141 40.32 20.31 -8.01
CA ASP A 141 41.69 19.83 -7.78
C ASP A 141 41.93 18.54 -8.55
N MET A 142 43.09 18.47 -9.17
CA MET A 142 43.61 17.32 -9.90
C MET A 142 44.66 16.61 -9.05
N VAL A 143 44.62 15.25 -9.09
CA VAL A 143 45.62 14.41 -8.41
C VAL A 143 46.28 13.49 -9.42
N ALA A 144 47.44 12.98 -9.12
CA ALA A 144 48.06 11.95 -9.94
C ALA A 144 47.22 10.67 -9.91
N ASN A 145 47.23 9.92 -11.03
CA ASN A 145 46.64 8.60 -11.12
C ASN A 145 47.48 7.56 -10.35
N PHE A 146 47.14 6.28 -10.45
CA PHE A 146 47.78 5.19 -9.70
C PHE A 146 49.27 4.95 -10.01
N ASP A 147 49.81 5.42 -11.13
CA ASP A 147 51.18 5.25 -11.60
C ASP A 147 51.91 6.60 -11.88
N ASP A 148 51.35 7.70 -11.43
CA ASP A 148 51.84 9.07 -11.64
C ASP A 148 52.03 9.51 -13.09
N SER A 149 51.46 8.74 -14.07
CA SER A 149 51.61 9.06 -15.50
C SER A 149 50.60 10.08 -16.03
N GLU A 150 49.42 10.13 -15.41
CA GLU A 150 48.31 11.00 -15.81
C GLU A 150 47.71 11.70 -14.57
N THR A 151 46.81 12.64 -14.78
CA THR A 151 46.05 13.28 -13.69
C THR A 151 44.56 12.96 -13.79
N GLU A 152 43.94 12.77 -12.63
CA GLU A 152 42.51 12.57 -12.52
C GLU A 152 41.87 13.58 -11.58
N PRO A 153 40.55 13.92 -11.77
CA PRO A 153 39.86 14.85 -10.91
C PRO A 153 39.46 14.19 -9.60
N THR A 154 39.67 14.92 -8.48
CA THR A 154 39.22 14.51 -7.15
C THR A 154 37.68 14.47 -7.07
N VAL A 155 37.01 15.38 -7.80
CA VAL A 155 35.54 15.55 -7.89
C VAL A 155 35.25 16.19 -9.24
N LEU A 156 34.05 16.02 -9.79
CA LEU A 156 33.64 16.72 -11.01
C LEU A 156 32.99 18.08 -10.69
N PRO A 157 33.16 19.11 -11.57
CA PRO A 157 32.51 20.41 -11.41
C PRO A 157 31.01 20.38 -11.77
N SER A 158 30.30 19.38 -11.30
CA SER A 158 28.95 19.03 -11.72
C SER A 158 27.95 20.16 -11.57
N ARG A 159 27.26 20.56 -12.66
CA ARG A 159 26.09 21.44 -12.63
C ARG A 159 24.81 20.71 -12.17
N LEU A 160 24.88 19.38 -12.07
CA LEU A 160 23.77 18.52 -11.66
C LEU A 160 23.90 18.12 -10.18
N PRO A 161 22.85 18.17 -9.38
CA PRO A 161 22.79 17.57 -8.05
C PRO A 161 22.65 16.04 -8.14
N ASN A 162 23.64 15.39 -8.79
CA ASN A 162 23.56 14.01 -9.26
C ASN A 162 23.35 13.00 -8.13
N LEU A 163 23.80 13.29 -6.89
CA LEU A 163 23.56 12.41 -5.75
C LEU A 163 22.07 12.17 -5.51
N LEU A 164 21.24 13.20 -5.62
CA LEU A 164 19.79 13.08 -5.52
C LEU A 164 19.16 12.58 -6.82
N LEU A 165 19.64 13.03 -7.98
CA LEU A 165 19.04 12.67 -9.27
C LEU A 165 19.11 11.18 -9.55
N ASN A 166 20.27 10.56 -9.39
CA ASN A 166 20.50 9.15 -9.70
C ASN A 166 20.60 8.25 -8.46
N GLY A 167 20.71 8.86 -7.30
CA GLY A 167 20.92 8.11 -6.07
C GLY A 167 22.28 7.38 -6.04
N SER A 168 22.45 6.51 -5.06
CA SER A 168 23.61 5.62 -4.96
C SER A 168 23.27 4.40 -4.14
N ASP A 169 23.81 3.25 -4.52
CA ASP A 169 23.69 1.98 -3.79
C ASP A 169 25.08 1.36 -3.66
N GLY A 170 25.52 1.04 -2.44
CA GLY A 170 26.85 0.50 -2.20
C GLY A 170 27.01 -0.13 -0.83
N ILE A 171 27.83 -1.17 -0.76
CA ILE A 171 28.15 -1.90 0.46
C ILE A 171 29.64 -1.73 0.74
N ALA A 172 29.98 -1.14 1.89
CA ALA A 172 31.32 -0.98 2.38
C ALA A 172 31.57 -1.86 3.61
N VAL A 173 32.73 -1.70 4.24
CA VAL A 173 33.05 -2.41 5.47
C VAL A 173 32.39 -1.71 6.65
N GLY A 174 31.46 -2.38 7.32
CA GLY A 174 30.75 -1.85 8.49
C GLY A 174 29.67 -0.81 8.19
N MET A 175 29.45 -0.43 6.92
CA MET A 175 28.44 0.54 6.51
C MET A 175 27.95 0.31 5.08
N ALA A 176 26.77 0.83 4.76
CA ALA A 176 26.18 0.75 3.43
C ALA A 176 25.55 2.09 3.08
N THR A 177 25.44 2.38 1.79
CA THR A 177 24.64 3.52 1.30
C THR A 177 23.52 2.99 0.40
N LYS A 178 22.33 3.58 0.52
CA LYS A 178 21.18 3.32 -0.35
C LYS A 178 20.35 4.60 -0.45
N ILE A 179 20.72 5.45 -1.40
CA ILE A 179 20.09 6.75 -1.68
C ILE A 179 19.19 6.56 -2.90
N PRO A 180 17.88 6.85 -2.80
CA PRO A 180 16.97 6.72 -3.93
C PRO A 180 17.16 7.85 -4.95
N PRO A 181 16.80 7.64 -6.23
CA PRO A 181 16.78 8.68 -7.25
C PRO A 181 15.57 9.61 -7.08
N HIS A 182 15.66 10.84 -7.66
CA HIS A 182 14.61 11.85 -7.58
C HIS A 182 14.43 12.57 -8.92
N ASN A 183 13.32 13.27 -9.07
CA ASN A 183 12.99 14.05 -10.26
C ASN A 183 13.82 15.35 -10.34
N LEU A 184 14.33 15.68 -11.54
CA LEU A 184 15.17 16.85 -11.78
C LEU A 184 14.46 18.17 -11.45
N ASN A 185 13.21 18.33 -11.87
CA ASN A 185 12.43 19.54 -11.63
C ASN A 185 12.24 19.78 -10.13
N GLU A 186 11.91 18.71 -9.37
CA GLU A 186 11.70 18.78 -7.93
C GLU A 186 13.00 19.07 -7.18
N VAL A 187 14.11 18.39 -7.54
CA VAL A 187 15.41 18.63 -6.91
C VAL A 187 15.91 20.06 -7.19
N ALA A 188 15.75 20.54 -8.43
CA ALA A 188 16.11 21.90 -8.78
C ALA A 188 15.30 22.96 -8.01
N ALA A 189 13.99 22.70 -7.84
CA ALA A 189 13.12 23.55 -7.03
C ALA A 189 13.57 23.59 -5.56
N ALA A 190 13.94 22.44 -5.00
CA ALA A 190 14.48 22.34 -3.62
C ALA A 190 15.84 23.03 -3.48
N VAL A 191 16.76 22.91 -4.47
CA VAL A 191 18.02 23.64 -4.50
C VAL A 191 17.79 25.15 -4.58
N LYS A 192 16.83 25.60 -5.40
CA LYS A 192 16.45 27.01 -5.52
C LYS A 192 15.95 27.54 -4.17
N PHE A 193 14.99 26.86 -3.55
CA PHE A 193 14.45 27.22 -2.24
C PHE A 193 15.54 27.30 -1.18
N HIS A 194 16.42 26.28 -1.09
CA HIS A 194 17.55 26.26 -0.17
C HIS A 194 18.49 27.46 -0.39
N THR A 195 18.83 27.74 -1.65
CA THR A 195 19.76 28.83 -2.02
C THR A 195 19.16 30.20 -1.69
N GLU A 196 17.87 30.41 -1.95
CA GLU A 196 17.17 31.66 -1.60
C GLU A 196 17.17 31.89 -0.09
N LYS A 197 16.92 30.84 0.71
CA LYS A 197 17.02 30.92 2.17
C LYS A 197 18.44 31.26 2.65
N VAL A 198 19.47 30.69 2.01
CA VAL A 198 20.87 31.03 2.32
C VAL A 198 21.17 32.49 1.98
N ILE A 199 20.68 33.03 0.86
CA ILE A 199 20.84 34.44 0.48
C ILE A 199 20.15 35.36 1.50
N GLU A 200 18.96 34.99 1.99
CA GLU A 200 18.22 35.75 2.99
C GLU A 200 18.92 35.77 4.36
N GLU A 201 19.50 34.64 4.78
CA GLU A 201 20.20 34.51 6.06
C GLU A 201 21.63 35.06 6.05
N ASP A 202 22.25 35.22 4.87
CA ASP A 202 23.68 35.60 4.72
C ASP A 202 24.07 36.91 5.45
N ARG A 203 23.09 37.72 5.77
CA ARG A 203 23.28 38.95 6.57
C ARG A 203 23.50 38.69 8.07
N LYS A 204 23.36 37.42 8.55
CA LYS A 204 23.24 37.11 9.98
C LYS A 204 24.15 36.00 10.54
N ARG A 205 24.81 35.15 9.73
CA ARG A 205 25.47 33.90 10.23
C ARG A 205 26.77 33.50 9.51
N SER A 206 27.61 32.71 10.23
CA SER A 206 28.74 31.95 9.68
C SER A 206 28.25 30.93 8.62
N LEU A 207 28.87 30.98 7.45
CA LEU A 207 28.46 30.39 6.18
C LEU A 207 28.69 28.87 6.06
N ASP A 208 29.29 28.24 7.08
CA ASP A 208 29.77 26.84 7.01
C ASP A 208 28.70 25.81 7.43
N LYS A 209 27.56 26.26 7.95
CA LYS A 209 26.49 25.38 8.40
C LYS A 209 25.23 25.59 7.57
N PRO A 210 24.49 24.50 7.23
CA PRO A 210 23.23 24.64 6.54
C PRO A 210 22.23 25.47 7.35
N PRO A 211 21.34 26.22 6.68
CA PRO A 211 20.27 26.94 7.35
C PRO A 211 19.34 25.95 8.08
N LYS A 212 18.73 26.42 9.17
CA LYS A 212 17.75 25.62 9.91
C LYS A 212 16.40 25.76 9.24
N ILE A 213 16.12 24.88 8.29
CA ILE A 213 14.85 24.78 7.57
C ILE A 213 14.15 23.48 8.01
N ASP A 214 12.84 23.51 8.23
CA ASP A 214 12.08 22.30 8.52
C ASP A 214 12.07 21.42 7.26
N THR A 215 12.22 20.12 7.45
CA THR A 215 12.17 19.14 6.35
C THR A 215 10.84 19.19 5.59
N LEU A 216 9.74 19.51 6.26
CA LEU A 216 8.43 19.66 5.64
C LEU A 216 8.40 20.81 4.61
N GLU A 217 9.11 21.91 4.84
CA GLU A 217 9.22 23.01 3.86
C GLU A 217 9.93 22.54 2.57
N TYR A 218 10.94 21.69 2.68
CA TYR A 218 11.56 21.08 1.50
C TYR A 218 10.62 20.15 0.75
N MET A 219 9.75 19.41 1.46
CA MET A 219 8.82 18.46 0.84
C MET A 219 7.69 19.14 0.04
N GLU A 220 7.49 20.44 0.17
CA GLU A 220 6.63 21.20 -0.73
C GLU A 220 7.18 21.20 -2.16
N TYR A 221 8.51 21.18 -2.32
CA TYR A 221 9.23 21.22 -3.58
C TYR A 221 9.72 19.84 -4.02
N LEU A 222 10.25 19.04 -3.09
CA LEU A 222 10.76 17.69 -3.31
C LEU A 222 9.86 16.66 -2.61
N LYS A 223 8.86 16.17 -3.31
CA LYS A 223 7.80 15.31 -2.75
C LYS A 223 8.31 13.95 -2.25
N GLY A 224 9.31 13.41 -2.89
CA GLY A 224 9.88 12.10 -2.55
C GLY A 224 10.69 11.48 -3.68
N PRO A 225 11.17 10.23 -3.52
CA PRO A 225 11.88 9.50 -4.55
C PRO A 225 11.10 9.38 -5.86
N ASP A 226 11.80 9.32 -6.98
CA ASP A 226 11.25 9.13 -8.33
C ASP A 226 12.05 8.05 -9.06
N PHE A 227 11.49 6.84 -9.12
CA PHE A 227 12.18 5.68 -9.66
C PHE A 227 12.05 5.59 -11.19
N PRO A 228 13.10 5.14 -11.90
CA PRO A 228 13.06 5.02 -13.36
C PRO A 228 11.99 4.03 -13.86
N THR A 229 11.63 3.03 -13.07
CA THR A 229 10.63 2.02 -13.39
C THR A 229 9.20 2.43 -13.03
N GLY A 230 8.97 3.66 -12.53
CA GLY A 230 7.68 4.11 -12.05
C GLY A 230 7.28 3.47 -10.73
N ALA A 231 6.10 2.90 -10.66
CA ALA A 231 5.47 2.31 -9.49
C ALA A 231 5.00 3.33 -8.43
N THR A 232 4.11 2.89 -7.54
CA THR A 232 3.54 3.73 -6.49
C THR A 232 4.29 3.55 -5.17
N ILE A 233 4.63 4.65 -4.52
CA ILE A 233 5.35 4.69 -3.23
C ILE A 233 4.35 4.92 -2.11
N TYR A 234 4.40 4.08 -1.07
CA TYR A 234 3.60 4.17 0.15
C TYR A 234 4.49 4.41 1.37
N GLY A 235 4.01 5.18 2.34
CA GLY A 235 4.73 5.45 3.59
C GLY A 235 5.47 6.78 3.58
N ILE A 236 4.71 7.88 3.49
CA ILE A 236 5.24 9.26 3.48
C ILE A 236 6.07 9.59 4.74
N ASP A 237 5.72 9.02 5.90
CA ASP A 237 6.49 9.18 7.13
C ASP A 237 7.92 8.64 6.97
N GLY A 238 8.09 7.51 6.28
CA GLY A 238 9.40 6.96 5.98
C GLY A 238 10.21 7.83 5.02
N ILE A 239 9.56 8.58 4.10
CA ILE A 239 10.22 9.57 3.25
C ILE A 239 10.66 10.78 4.08
N LEU A 240 9.79 11.26 4.98
CA LEU A 240 10.11 12.36 5.89
C LEU A 240 11.29 12.01 6.80
N ASP A 241 11.29 10.81 7.39
CA ASP A 241 12.38 10.33 8.23
C ASP A 241 13.70 10.22 7.44
N MET A 242 13.64 9.72 6.20
CA MET A 242 14.78 9.66 5.30
C MET A 242 15.38 11.06 5.07
N TYR A 243 14.59 12.06 4.77
CA TYR A 243 15.07 13.42 4.53
C TYR A 243 15.57 14.11 5.80
N ARG A 244 14.98 13.78 6.96
CA ARG A 244 15.34 14.39 8.26
C ARG A 244 16.59 13.77 8.87
N THR A 245 16.74 12.44 8.79
CA THR A 245 17.76 11.69 9.53
C THR A 245 18.76 10.94 8.65
N GLY A 246 18.50 10.86 7.35
CA GLY A 246 19.22 10.00 6.43
C GLY A 246 18.78 8.52 6.45
N HIS A 247 17.84 8.15 7.32
CA HIS A 247 17.28 6.80 7.40
C HIS A 247 15.77 6.85 7.25
N GLY A 248 15.20 5.97 6.41
CA GLY A 248 13.77 5.88 6.26
C GLY A 248 13.36 4.58 5.58
N ARG A 249 12.12 4.15 5.83
CA ARG A 249 11.58 2.95 5.22
C ARG A 249 10.21 3.24 4.62
N PHE A 250 10.06 2.92 3.35
CA PHE A 250 8.81 3.02 2.61
C PHE A 250 8.64 1.82 1.68
N HIS A 251 7.48 1.67 1.07
CA HIS A 251 7.19 0.55 0.18
C HIS A 251 7.00 1.04 -1.25
N ILE A 252 7.44 0.23 -2.20
CA ILE A 252 7.24 0.44 -3.62
C ILE A 252 6.32 -0.69 -4.11
N ARG A 253 5.19 -0.33 -4.68
CA ARG A 253 4.17 -1.28 -5.17
C ARG A 253 3.97 -1.08 -6.65
N SER A 254 3.94 -2.16 -7.41
CA SER A 254 3.57 -2.18 -8.82
C SER A 254 2.20 -1.57 -9.05
N ASP A 255 2.05 -0.79 -10.10
CA ASP A 255 0.75 -0.32 -10.55
C ASP A 255 0.05 -1.47 -11.28
N ALA A 256 -1.17 -1.76 -10.88
CA ALA A 256 -1.98 -2.82 -11.43
C ALA A 256 -3.43 -2.39 -11.58
N GLU A 257 -4.03 -2.74 -12.70
CA GLU A 257 -5.43 -2.51 -13.02
C GLU A 257 -6.18 -3.84 -13.07
N VAL A 258 -7.29 -3.92 -12.36
CA VAL A 258 -8.20 -5.07 -12.46
C VAL A 258 -9.23 -4.79 -13.54
N ARG A 259 -9.35 -5.67 -14.52
CA ARG A 259 -10.37 -5.63 -15.56
C ARG A 259 -11.25 -6.87 -15.50
N ASP A 260 -12.55 -6.63 -15.53
CA ASP A 260 -13.58 -7.67 -15.65
C ASP A 260 -14.44 -7.30 -16.87
N ASP A 261 -14.20 -7.98 -17.98
CA ASP A 261 -14.86 -7.70 -19.27
C ASP A 261 -15.27 -9.00 -19.97
N SER A 262 -15.87 -8.89 -21.15
CA SER A 262 -16.30 -10.04 -21.96
C SER A 262 -15.19 -11.08 -22.25
N ASN A 263 -13.91 -10.70 -22.07
CA ASN A 263 -12.76 -11.57 -22.25
C ASN A 263 -12.29 -12.20 -20.92
N GLY A 264 -13.05 -12.05 -19.84
CA GLY A 264 -12.77 -12.60 -18.51
C GLY A 264 -12.08 -11.66 -17.55
N LYS A 265 -11.84 -12.15 -16.35
CA LYS A 265 -11.20 -11.41 -15.26
C LYS A 265 -9.67 -11.38 -15.41
N ARG A 266 -9.09 -10.19 -15.44
CA ARG A 266 -7.64 -10.02 -15.64
C ARG A 266 -7.06 -8.97 -14.69
N ILE A 267 -5.83 -9.20 -14.27
CA ILE A 267 -4.99 -8.22 -13.56
C ILE A 267 -3.88 -7.81 -14.52
N ILE A 268 -3.80 -6.51 -14.84
CA ILE A 268 -2.82 -5.95 -15.77
C ILE A 268 -1.83 -5.12 -14.97
N ILE A 269 -0.56 -5.52 -14.97
CA ILE A 269 0.53 -4.84 -14.25
C ILE A 269 1.28 -3.98 -15.26
N THR A 270 1.42 -2.69 -14.97
CA THR A 270 2.02 -1.68 -15.87
C THR A 270 3.35 -1.14 -15.37
N SER A 271 3.73 -1.40 -14.12
CA SER A 271 5.03 -1.02 -13.55
C SER A 271 5.55 -2.11 -12.62
N ILE A 272 6.85 -2.09 -12.33
CA ILE A 272 7.47 -3.00 -11.35
C ILE A 272 8.32 -2.20 -10.37
N PRO A 273 8.50 -2.69 -9.12
CA PRO A 273 9.34 -2.03 -8.15
C PRO A 273 10.78 -1.90 -8.62
N TYR A 274 11.43 -0.80 -8.24
CA TYR A 274 12.82 -0.52 -8.61
C TYR A 274 13.77 -1.64 -8.21
N GLN A 275 14.70 -2.00 -9.10
CA GLN A 275 15.68 -3.09 -8.96
C GLN A 275 15.08 -4.51 -8.96
N VAL A 276 13.80 -4.68 -9.25
CA VAL A 276 13.18 -5.98 -9.47
C VAL A 276 13.38 -6.42 -10.92
N ARG A 277 13.85 -7.64 -11.14
CA ARG A 277 13.94 -8.25 -12.46
C ARG A 277 12.60 -8.86 -12.83
N LYS A 278 11.98 -8.41 -13.93
CA LYS A 278 10.62 -8.79 -14.34
C LYS A 278 10.49 -10.32 -14.51
N ALA A 279 11.39 -10.96 -15.24
CA ALA A 279 11.32 -12.41 -15.47
C ALA A 279 11.47 -13.24 -14.16
N ALA A 280 12.29 -12.79 -13.21
CA ALA A 280 12.42 -13.47 -11.91
C ALA A 280 11.15 -13.28 -11.04
N MET A 281 10.52 -12.12 -11.12
CA MET A 281 9.25 -11.84 -10.45
C MET A 281 8.14 -12.74 -10.99
N LEU A 282 8.01 -12.85 -12.32
CA LEU A 282 6.99 -13.70 -12.96
C LEU A 282 7.17 -15.17 -12.61
N ARG A 283 8.42 -15.67 -12.62
CA ARG A 283 8.72 -17.04 -12.14
C ARG A 283 8.31 -17.23 -10.69
N GLY A 284 8.62 -16.26 -9.82
CA GLY A 284 8.20 -16.30 -8.42
C GLY A 284 6.68 -16.36 -8.25
N ILE A 285 5.91 -15.64 -9.06
CA ILE A 285 4.44 -15.70 -9.05
C ILE A 285 3.96 -17.09 -9.53
N ALA A 286 4.53 -17.62 -10.62
CA ALA A 286 4.20 -18.96 -11.11
C ALA A 286 4.49 -20.06 -10.07
N ASP A 287 5.59 -19.94 -9.31
CA ASP A 287 5.93 -20.84 -8.20
C ASP A 287 4.89 -20.78 -7.07
N LEU A 288 4.36 -19.59 -6.73
CA LEU A 288 3.30 -19.43 -5.73
C LEU A 288 1.99 -20.09 -6.18
N VAL A 289 1.68 -20.03 -7.47
CA VAL A 289 0.51 -20.71 -8.05
C VAL A 289 0.72 -22.23 -8.02
N THR A 290 1.87 -22.71 -8.45
CA THR A 290 2.21 -24.16 -8.47
C THR A 290 2.19 -24.77 -7.06
N LYS A 291 2.66 -24.03 -6.05
CA LYS A 291 2.64 -24.42 -4.63
C LYS A 291 1.27 -24.23 -3.96
N GLU A 292 0.26 -23.82 -4.72
CA GLU A 292 -1.10 -23.55 -4.23
C GLU A 292 -1.18 -22.49 -3.10
N VAL A 293 -0.17 -21.64 -2.96
CA VAL A 293 -0.19 -20.51 -2.02
C VAL A 293 -1.20 -19.47 -2.48
N ILE A 294 -1.23 -19.18 -3.79
CA ILE A 294 -2.23 -18.32 -4.44
C ILE A 294 -3.06 -19.18 -5.37
N LYS A 295 -4.36 -19.23 -5.12
CA LYS A 295 -5.33 -19.99 -5.94
C LYS A 295 -6.16 -19.04 -6.79
N GLY A 296 -6.65 -19.53 -7.92
CA GLY A 296 -7.55 -18.75 -8.78
C GLY A 296 -6.89 -18.05 -9.96
N ILE A 297 -5.57 -18.16 -10.14
CA ILE A 297 -4.86 -17.73 -11.35
C ILE A 297 -5.02 -18.83 -12.40
N ARG A 298 -5.34 -18.45 -13.64
CA ARG A 298 -5.47 -19.33 -14.81
C ARG A 298 -4.18 -19.34 -15.63
N ASP A 299 -3.66 -18.14 -15.97
CA ASP A 299 -2.49 -17.97 -16.83
C ASP A 299 -1.73 -16.70 -16.48
N ILE A 300 -0.44 -16.63 -16.84
CA ILE A 300 0.42 -15.47 -16.64
C ILE A 300 1.16 -15.21 -17.94
N ARG A 301 0.93 -14.04 -18.56
CA ARG A 301 1.58 -13.66 -19.82
C ARG A 301 2.35 -12.35 -19.67
N ASP A 302 3.49 -12.30 -20.33
CA ASP A 302 4.27 -11.09 -20.48
C ASP A 302 4.02 -10.51 -21.88
N GLU A 303 3.29 -9.43 -21.94
CA GLU A 303 2.94 -8.68 -23.16
C GLU A 303 3.73 -7.36 -23.26
N SER A 304 4.82 -7.23 -22.48
CA SER A 304 5.65 -6.02 -22.48
C SER A 304 6.28 -5.76 -23.85
N SER A 305 6.30 -4.50 -24.24
CA SER A 305 6.82 -4.04 -25.54
C SER A 305 7.67 -2.78 -25.39
N LYS A 306 7.99 -2.12 -26.49
CA LYS A 306 8.64 -0.80 -26.48
C LYS A 306 7.77 0.30 -25.86
N GLU A 307 6.45 0.09 -25.79
CA GLU A 307 5.50 1.03 -25.19
C GLU A 307 5.50 0.98 -23.66
N GLY A 308 6.08 -0.07 -23.06
CA GLY A 308 6.21 -0.22 -21.64
C GLY A 308 5.97 -1.64 -21.11
N ILE A 309 5.93 -1.75 -19.80
CA ILE A 309 5.67 -2.99 -19.10
C ILE A 309 4.18 -3.29 -19.17
N ARG A 310 3.84 -4.52 -19.58
CA ARG A 310 2.49 -5.06 -19.60
C ARG A 310 2.52 -6.53 -19.26
N VAL A 311 2.22 -6.86 -18.01
CA VAL A 311 2.06 -8.25 -17.57
C VAL A 311 0.58 -8.50 -17.33
N VAL A 312 0.04 -9.55 -17.95
CA VAL A 312 -1.37 -9.93 -17.83
C VAL A 312 -1.48 -11.23 -17.04
N ILE A 313 -2.21 -11.18 -15.93
CA ILE A 313 -2.53 -12.35 -15.10
C ILE A 313 -4.02 -12.64 -15.30
N GLU A 314 -4.33 -13.77 -15.93
CA GLU A 314 -5.71 -14.24 -16.12
C GLU A 314 -6.22 -14.92 -14.85
N VAL A 315 -7.37 -14.50 -14.39
CA VAL A 315 -8.03 -14.99 -13.18
C VAL A 315 -9.18 -15.92 -13.58
N LYS A 316 -9.38 -17.03 -12.84
CA LYS A 316 -10.51 -17.94 -13.04
C LYS A 316 -11.82 -17.20 -12.73
N ASN A 317 -12.89 -17.49 -13.45
CA ASN A 317 -14.19 -16.82 -13.33
C ASN A 317 -14.75 -16.83 -11.90
N ASN A 318 -14.52 -17.92 -11.15
CA ASN A 318 -14.97 -18.10 -9.77
C ASN A 318 -14.04 -17.50 -8.71
N ALA A 319 -13.03 -16.73 -9.09
CA ALA A 319 -12.10 -16.12 -8.18
C ALA A 319 -12.25 -14.59 -8.19
N ASP A 320 -11.95 -13.98 -7.05
CA ASP A 320 -11.94 -12.53 -6.88
C ASP A 320 -10.56 -11.96 -7.26
N PRO A 321 -10.47 -11.16 -8.34
CA PRO A 321 -9.20 -10.61 -8.78
C PRO A 321 -8.59 -9.61 -7.80
N HIS A 322 -9.40 -8.88 -7.00
CA HIS A 322 -8.88 -7.94 -6.00
C HIS A 322 -8.21 -8.68 -4.83
N ALA A 323 -8.83 -9.76 -4.35
CA ALA A 323 -8.22 -10.58 -3.31
C ALA A 323 -6.92 -11.25 -3.81
N ILE A 324 -6.88 -11.71 -5.06
CA ILE A 324 -5.67 -12.27 -5.67
C ILE A 324 -4.58 -11.20 -5.80
N LEU A 325 -4.91 -10.00 -6.25
CA LEU A 325 -3.96 -8.89 -6.35
C LEU A 325 -3.37 -8.54 -4.99
N ASN A 326 -4.18 -8.49 -3.94
CA ASN A 326 -3.72 -8.26 -2.57
C ASN A 326 -2.78 -9.38 -2.07
N GLN A 327 -3.10 -10.65 -2.36
CA GLN A 327 -2.21 -11.78 -2.06
C GLN A 327 -0.89 -11.72 -2.82
N LEU A 328 -0.92 -11.28 -4.09
CA LEU A 328 0.26 -11.05 -4.91
C LEU A 328 1.16 -9.95 -4.32
N TYR A 329 0.60 -8.83 -3.87
CA TYR A 329 1.35 -7.78 -3.19
C TYR A 329 2.00 -8.27 -1.88
N GLN A 330 1.31 -9.12 -1.13
CA GLN A 330 1.83 -9.65 0.13
C GLN A 330 2.91 -10.72 -0.06
N SER A 331 2.77 -11.57 -1.07
CA SER A 331 3.55 -12.82 -1.19
C SER A 331 4.57 -12.80 -2.32
N SER A 332 4.56 -11.77 -3.20
CA SER A 332 5.47 -11.68 -4.34
C SER A 332 6.26 -10.37 -4.35
N ARG A 333 7.15 -10.22 -5.33
CA ARG A 333 7.94 -9.01 -5.52
C ARG A 333 7.19 -7.87 -6.24
N LEU A 334 5.87 -7.95 -6.38
CA LEU A 334 5.04 -6.83 -6.82
C LEU A 334 4.98 -5.69 -5.79
N GLN A 335 5.35 -5.98 -4.55
CA GLN A 335 5.58 -4.99 -3.52
C GLN A 335 6.91 -5.27 -2.84
N GLU A 336 7.76 -4.26 -2.76
CA GLU A 336 9.08 -4.32 -2.10
C GLU A 336 9.23 -3.21 -1.07
N SER A 337 9.95 -3.52 0.00
CA SER A 337 10.31 -2.54 1.02
C SER A 337 11.64 -1.88 0.65
N TYR A 338 11.65 -0.56 0.54
CA TYR A 338 12.85 0.23 0.33
C TYR A 338 13.32 0.83 1.66
N SER A 339 14.49 0.39 2.13
CA SER A 339 15.13 0.96 3.33
C SER A 339 16.23 1.90 2.88
N ALA A 340 15.94 3.19 2.91
CA ALA A 340 16.91 4.23 2.58
C ALA A 340 17.95 4.39 3.67
N ASN A 341 19.20 4.59 3.27
CA ASN A 341 20.32 4.92 4.12
C ASN A 341 21.22 5.91 3.37
N MET A 342 21.06 7.20 3.62
CA MET A 342 21.77 8.26 2.91
C MET A 342 23.14 8.49 3.55
N MET A 343 24.12 7.71 3.10
CA MET A 343 25.51 7.82 3.54
C MET A 343 26.41 8.22 2.37
N GLY A 344 27.31 9.18 2.59
CA GLY A 344 28.24 9.67 1.58
C GLY A 344 29.56 10.17 2.16
N ILE A 345 30.49 10.51 1.31
CA ILE A 345 31.79 11.09 1.69
C ILE A 345 31.68 12.62 1.66
N LEU A 346 31.88 13.23 2.80
CA LEU A 346 31.96 14.69 2.98
C LEU A 346 33.29 15.04 3.61
N ASN A 347 34.08 15.85 2.93
CA ASN A 347 35.43 16.26 3.38
C ASN A 347 36.34 15.07 3.76
N GLY A 348 36.32 14.01 2.95
CA GLY A 348 37.13 12.81 3.14
C GLY A 348 36.64 11.86 4.25
N LYS A 349 35.46 12.09 4.85
CA LYS A 349 34.90 11.28 5.93
C LYS A 349 33.52 10.73 5.54
N PRO A 350 33.21 9.47 5.89
CA PRO A 350 31.86 8.95 5.74
C PRO A 350 30.91 9.62 6.74
N VAL A 351 29.79 10.16 6.27
CA VAL A 351 28.81 10.90 7.08
C VAL A 351 27.42 10.45 6.71
N GLN A 352 26.55 10.32 7.73
CA GLN A 352 25.12 10.20 7.55
C GLN A 352 24.55 11.55 7.11
N LEU A 353 23.78 11.57 6.03
CA LEU A 353 23.34 12.77 5.35
C LEU A 353 21.84 12.98 5.56
N ASP A 354 21.44 14.17 5.94
CA ASP A 354 20.09 14.68 5.79
C ASP A 354 19.95 15.47 4.48
N LEU A 355 18.71 15.78 4.07
CA LEU A 355 18.45 16.50 2.83
C LEU A 355 19.11 17.89 2.82
N SER A 356 19.04 18.62 3.94
CA SER A 356 19.60 19.97 4.06
C SER A 356 21.11 19.96 3.85
N THR A 357 21.82 18.98 4.42
CA THR A 357 23.26 18.80 4.25
C THR A 357 23.65 18.49 2.81
N ILE A 358 22.86 17.65 2.11
CA ILE A 358 23.11 17.31 0.70
C ILE A 358 22.97 18.56 -0.17
N LEU A 359 21.86 19.29 -0.03
CA LEU A 359 21.59 20.50 -0.82
C LEU A 359 22.62 21.60 -0.54
N HIS A 360 22.97 21.78 0.73
CA HIS A 360 23.99 22.76 1.14
C HIS A 360 25.37 22.42 0.59
N THR A 361 25.78 21.16 0.64
CA THR A 361 27.08 20.71 0.13
C THR A 361 27.16 20.89 -1.39
N TYR A 362 26.10 20.54 -2.11
CA TYR A 362 26.01 20.77 -3.55
C TYR A 362 26.10 22.27 -3.88
N MET A 363 25.32 23.11 -3.21
CA MET A 363 25.34 24.56 -3.39
C MET A 363 26.75 25.14 -3.15
N ARG A 364 27.41 24.76 -2.05
CA ARG A 364 28.78 25.19 -1.73
C ARG A 364 29.78 24.76 -2.79
N HIS A 365 29.71 23.52 -3.23
CA HIS A 365 30.57 23.02 -4.31
C HIS A 365 30.38 23.81 -5.59
N ARG A 366 29.16 24.11 -5.98
CA ARG A 366 28.89 24.92 -7.16
C ARG A 366 29.34 26.35 -7.01
N GLU A 367 29.17 26.96 -5.83
CA GLU A 367 29.69 28.28 -5.52
C GLU A 367 31.21 28.32 -5.72
N GLU A 368 31.96 27.35 -5.19
CA GLU A 368 33.40 27.21 -5.35
C GLU A 368 33.83 27.06 -6.82
N VAL A 369 33.12 26.20 -7.57
CA VAL A 369 33.37 26.01 -9.02
C VAL A 369 33.17 27.32 -9.78
N ILE A 370 32.11 28.09 -9.51
CA ILE A 370 31.85 29.38 -10.16
C ILE A 370 32.92 30.38 -9.78
N GLU A 371 33.35 30.44 -8.53
CA GLU A 371 34.43 31.33 -8.06
C GLU A 371 35.76 31.00 -8.78
N ARG A 372 36.19 29.74 -8.77
CA ARG A 372 37.43 29.28 -9.42
C ARG A 372 37.38 29.47 -10.92
N ARG A 373 36.29 29.19 -11.58
CA ARG A 373 36.07 29.47 -12.99
C ARG A 373 36.20 30.96 -13.31
N THR A 374 35.54 31.79 -12.54
CA THR A 374 35.53 33.25 -12.74
C THR A 374 36.94 33.83 -12.51
N GLN A 375 37.66 33.34 -11.48
CA GLN A 375 39.06 33.73 -11.29
C GLN A 375 39.96 33.30 -12.44
N PHE A 376 39.76 32.09 -12.99
CA PHE A 376 40.50 31.63 -14.19
C PHE A 376 40.25 32.53 -15.39
N GLU A 377 38.96 32.83 -15.68
CA GLU A 377 38.60 33.69 -16.82
C GLU A 377 39.09 35.14 -16.58
N LEU A 378 39.04 35.66 -15.34
CA LEU A 378 39.60 36.96 -14.99
C LEU A 378 41.10 37.02 -15.29
N ASN A 379 41.86 36.04 -14.75
CA ASN A 379 43.30 35.98 -14.95
C ASN A 379 43.67 35.91 -16.45
N LYS A 380 42.88 35.14 -17.23
CA LYS A 380 43.07 35.01 -18.66
C LYS A 380 42.72 36.31 -19.41
N ALA A 381 41.63 36.95 -19.02
CA ALA A 381 41.21 38.23 -19.61
C ALA A 381 42.20 39.36 -19.27
N GLU A 382 42.64 39.46 -18.02
CA GLU A 382 43.67 40.45 -17.59
C GLU A 382 45.00 40.23 -18.31
N ALA A 383 45.45 38.96 -18.45
CA ALA A 383 46.65 38.64 -19.19
C ALA A 383 46.57 39.04 -20.67
N ARG A 384 45.39 38.81 -21.27
CA ARG A 384 45.16 39.22 -22.67
C ARG A 384 45.01 40.73 -22.83
N ALA A 385 44.27 41.40 -21.95
CA ALA A 385 44.11 42.86 -21.92
C ALA A 385 45.47 43.55 -21.76
N HIS A 386 46.30 43.07 -20.84
CA HIS A 386 47.66 43.57 -20.65
C HIS A 386 48.49 43.51 -21.91
N ILE A 387 48.42 42.46 -22.71
CA ILE A 387 49.10 42.36 -23.99
C ILE A 387 48.51 43.36 -24.99
N LEU A 388 47.20 43.49 -25.08
CA LEU A 388 46.55 44.43 -26.00
C LEU A 388 46.82 45.88 -25.69
N GLU A 389 46.82 46.26 -24.37
CA GLU A 389 47.27 47.59 -23.89
C GLU A 389 48.69 47.90 -24.35
N GLY A 390 49.62 46.96 -24.21
CA GLY A 390 50.98 47.09 -24.70
C GLY A 390 51.02 47.33 -26.22
N LEU A 391 50.23 46.61 -26.97
CA LEU A 391 50.14 46.78 -28.42
C LEU A 391 49.52 48.14 -28.85
N MET A 392 48.54 48.66 -28.12
CA MET A 392 47.95 49.97 -28.33
C MET A 392 49.01 51.04 -28.04
N ARG A 393 49.70 51.01 -26.91
CA ARG A 393 50.82 51.90 -26.55
C ARG A 393 51.96 51.85 -27.56
N ALA A 394 52.26 50.66 -28.11
CA ALA A 394 53.27 50.47 -29.15
C ALA A 394 52.85 51.16 -30.48
N GLN A 395 51.59 51.21 -30.82
CA GLN A 395 51.07 51.84 -32.03
C GLN A 395 51.38 53.33 -32.08
N ASP A 396 51.26 54.05 -30.96
CA ASP A 396 51.54 55.48 -30.85
C ASP A 396 53.01 55.84 -31.18
N ARG A 397 53.90 54.85 -30.93
CA ARG A 397 55.34 55.01 -31.13
C ARG A 397 55.95 54.04 -32.14
N MET A 398 55.12 53.63 -33.11
CA MET A 398 55.48 52.56 -34.02
C MET A 398 56.68 52.83 -34.89
N ALA A 399 56.85 54.09 -35.33
CA ALA A 399 58.07 54.50 -36.09
C ALA A 399 59.34 54.24 -35.34
N GLU A 400 59.35 54.55 -34.07
CA GLU A 400 60.52 54.38 -33.18
C GLU A 400 60.75 52.83 -32.94
N ILE A 401 59.73 52.06 -32.78
CA ILE A 401 59.83 50.58 -32.58
C ILE A 401 60.38 49.92 -33.86
N ILE A 402 59.99 50.35 -35.02
CA ILE A 402 60.52 49.85 -36.34
C ILE A 402 61.97 50.21 -36.50
N GLU A 403 62.34 51.43 -36.11
CA GLU A 403 63.76 51.89 -36.14
C GLU A 403 64.64 51.00 -35.23
N ILE A 404 64.25 50.78 -34.02
CA ILE A 404 64.96 49.90 -33.07
C ILE A 404 65.02 48.47 -33.63
N GLY A 405 63.92 47.94 -34.19
CA GLY A 405 63.87 46.56 -34.70
C GLY A 405 64.78 46.36 -35.91
N ARG A 406 64.92 47.35 -36.76
CA ARG A 406 65.88 47.28 -37.89
C ARG A 406 67.31 47.31 -37.51
N ASN A 407 67.66 47.96 -36.37
CA ASN A 407 68.97 48.15 -35.90
C ASN A 407 69.37 47.26 -34.72
N SER A 408 68.57 46.33 -34.35
CA SER A 408 68.86 45.32 -33.31
C SER A 408 69.56 44.11 -33.90
N ASP A 409 70.63 43.66 -33.26
CA ASP A 409 71.42 42.50 -33.71
C ASP A 409 70.70 41.14 -33.43
N SER A 410 69.80 41.13 -32.54
CA SER A 410 69.03 39.92 -32.20
C SER A 410 67.65 40.28 -31.63
N ARG A 411 66.70 39.31 -31.68
CA ARG A 411 65.41 39.43 -31.08
C ARG A 411 65.54 39.77 -29.57
N ASN A 412 66.45 39.17 -28.85
CA ASN A 412 66.63 39.36 -27.39
C ASN A 412 67.10 40.83 -27.13
N GLN A 413 67.90 41.40 -27.91
CA GLN A 413 68.32 42.80 -27.81
C GLN A 413 67.18 43.77 -28.13
N PHE A 414 66.36 43.48 -29.11
CA PHE A 414 65.15 44.23 -29.44
C PHE A 414 64.16 44.21 -28.28
N GLU A 415 63.92 43.03 -27.64
CA GLU A 415 63.02 42.89 -26.50
C GLU A 415 63.61 43.64 -25.27
N LYS A 416 64.92 43.69 -25.06
CA LYS A 416 65.60 44.49 -23.98
C LYS A 416 65.41 45.99 -24.20
N TYR A 417 65.50 46.51 -25.37
CA TYR A 417 65.17 47.90 -25.67
C TYR A 417 63.70 48.21 -25.41
N LEU A 418 62.76 47.34 -25.76
CA LEU A 418 61.36 47.52 -25.48
C LEU A 418 61.08 47.47 -23.98
N ARG A 419 61.78 46.67 -23.22
CA ARG A 419 61.67 46.61 -21.73
C ARG A 419 62.39 47.75 -21.04
N GLY A 420 63.20 48.53 -21.82
CA GLY A 420 64.00 49.62 -21.28
C GLY A 420 65.14 49.18 -20.44
N GLU A 421 65.57 47.93 -20.53
CA GLU A 421 66.78 47.45 -19.83
C GLU A 421 68.05 48.05 -20.44
N GLU A 422 68.02 48.25 -21.76
CA GLU A 422 69.10 48.96 -22.53
C GLU A 422 68.50 50.23 -23.13
N LYS A 423 69.35 51.29 -23.22
CA LYS A 423 68.97 52.58 -23.84
C LYS A 423 69.34 52.61 -25.36
N TYR A 424 68.33 52.88 -26.20
CA TYR A 424 68.60 53.13 -27.60
C TYR A 424 68.94 54.65 -27.80
N PRO A 425 69.94 55.02 -28.54
CA PRO A 425 70.23 56.41 -28.76
C PRO A 425 69.14 57.24 -29.38
N LYS A 426 68.86 58.43 -28.90
CA LYS A 426 67.87 59.40 -29.36
C LYS A 426 66.42 59.03 -29.24
N ILE A 427 66.08 57.83 -28.75
CA ILE A 427 64.67 57.37 -28.50
C ILE A 427 64.43 57.35 -27.00
N LYS A 428 63.25 57.85 -26.58
CA LYS A 428 62.81 57.84 -25.17
C LYS A 428 62.59 56.39 -24.74
N ARG A 429 63.09 56.02 -23.55
CA ARG A 429 62.99 54.68 -23.01
C ARG A 429 61.60 54.17 -23.00
N PHE A 430 61.41 52.92 -23.36
CA PHE A 430 60.17 52.18 -23.27
C PHE A 430 60.11 51.50 -21.86
N ASP A 431 58.92 51.11 -21.46
CA ASP A 431 58.65 50.47 -20.18
C ASP A 431 57.63 49.29 -20.35
N PHE A 432 57.78 48.57 -21.46
CA PHE A 432 56.93 47.42 -21.72
C PHE A 432 57.33 46.25 -20.78
N SER A 433 56.31 45.47 -20.33
CA SER A 433 56.60 44.23 -19.63
C SER A 433 57.20 43.19 -20.58
N GLU A 434 57.82 42.16 -20.06
CA GLU A 434 58.40 41.08 -20.85
C GLU A 434 57.37 40.46 -21.82
N LYS A 435 56.12 40.22 -21.33
CA LYS A 435 55.02 39.67 -22.13
C LYS A 435 54.62 40.64 -23.25
N GLN A 436 54.55 41.91 -22.95
CA GLN A 436 54.24 42.97 -23.96
C GLN A 436 55.36 43.08 -24.98
N ALA A 437 56.63 43.16 -24.56
CA ALA A 437 57.80 43.26 -25.47
C ALA A 437 57.87 42.05 -26.41
N LYS A 438 57.65 40.84 -25.89
CA LYS A 438 57.58 39.61 -26.69
C LYS A 438 56.46 39.64 -27.72
N ALA A 439 55.23 40.06 -27.31
CA ALA A 439 54.08 40.17 -28.20
C ALA A 439 54.27 41.20 -29.32
N ILE A 440 54.97 42.33 -29.02
CA ILE A 440 55.32 43.34 -29.99
C ILE A 440 56.35 42.77 -31.00
N ALA A 441 57.39 42.07 -30.49
CA ALA A 441 58.45 41.49 -31.32
C ALA A 441 57.96 40.38 -32.28
N GLU A 442 56.90 39.63 -31.91
CA GLU A 442 56.29 38.56 -32.73
C GLU A 442 55.28 39.07 -33.76
N ARG A 443 54.93 40.36 -33.73
CA ARG A 443 53.89 40.90 -34.60
C ARG A 443 54.36 41.08 -36.02
N ARG A 444 53.52 40.66 -37.00
CA ARG A 444 53.82 40.81 -38.41
C ARG A 444 53.51 42.22 -38.94
N LEU A 445 54.29 42.80 -39.78
CA LEU A 445 54.19 44.18 -40.32
C LEU A 445 52.80 44.53 -40.89
N TYR A 446 52.09 43.59 -41.56
CA TYR A 446 50.77 43.88 -42.11
C TYR A 446 49.69 44.03 -41.02
N GLN A 447 49.92 43.54 -39.82
CA GLN A 447 49.03 43.68 -38.67
C GLN A 447 49.06 45.08 -38.04
N LEU A 448 49.77 45.97 -38.61
CA LEU A 448 49.96 47.36 -38.18
C LEU A 448 49.05 48.34 -38.95
N THR A 449 48.13 47.84 -39.76
CA THR A 449 47.19 48.68 -40.51
C THR A 449 46.14 49.32 -39.60
N LYS A 450 45.56 50.49 -40.00
CA LYS A 450 44.52 51.20 -39.26
C LYS A 450 43.28 50.34 -38.91
N MET A 451 43.00 49.35 -39.82
CA MET A 451 41.87 48.44 -39.63
C MET A 451 42.10 47.47 -38.45
N ASN A 452 43.31 46.92 -38.31
CA ASN A 452 43.67 46.05 -37.20
C ASN A 452 43.73 46.80 -35.82
N VAL A 453 44.00 48.11 -35.83
CA VAL A 453 43.99 48.93 -34.60
C VAL A 453 42.57 49.02 -34.02
N LYS A 454 41.58 49.22 -34.82
CA LYS A 454 40.16 49.25 -34.38
C LYS A 454 39.73 47.89 -33.78
N GLU A 455 40.12 46.77 -34.41
CA GLU A 455 39.84 45.43 -33.94
C GLU A 455 40.47 45.20 -32.56
N VAL A 456 41.71 45.63 -32.34
CA VAL A 456 42.42 45.55 -31.06
C VAL A 456 41.75 46.41 -29.97
N GLU A 457 41.30 47.61 -30.33
CA GLU A 457 40.58 48.53 -29.43
C GLU A 457 39.21 47.95 -29.05
N GLU A 458 38.45 47.37 -29.98
CA GLU A 458 37.18 46.71 -29.72
C GLU A 458 37.37 45.45 -28.83
N GLU A 459 38.40 44.63 -29.11
CA GLU A 459 38.77 43.48 -28.27
C GLU A 459 39.12 43.91 -26.88
N LEU A 460 39.96 44.96 -26.70
CA LEU A 460 40.35 45.49 -25.40
C LEU A 460 39.11 46.00 -24.61
N ASN A 461 38.24 46.76 -25.26
CA ASN A 461 37.02 47.26 -24.61
C ASN A 461 36.10 46.10 -24.16
N LYS A 462 35.90 45.08 -24.98
CA LYS A 462 35.16 43.86 -24.58
C LYS A 462 35.81 43.18 -23.38
N LEU A 463 37.13 43.03 -23.38
CA LEU A 463 37.83 42.42 -22.24
C LEU A 463 37.74 43.26 -20.97
N MET A 464 37.82 44.60 -21.05
CA MET A 464 37.68 45.50 -19.90
C MET A 464 36.25 45.42 -19.31
N MET A 465 35.25 45.27 -20.13
CA MET A 465 33.87 45.02 -19.68
C MET A 465 33.76 43.66 -18.97
N ALA A 466 34.30 42.58 -19.55
CA ALA A 466 34.33 41.25 -18.97
C ALA A 466 35.13 41.20 -17.67
N ILE A 467 36.27 41.88 -17.56
CA ILE A 467 37.06 42.00 -16.34
C ILE A 467 36.24 42.65 -15.20
N LYS A 468 35.53 43.74 -15.49
CA LYS A 468 34.66 44.39 -14.50
C LYS A 468 33.55 43.46 -14.05
N GLU A 469 32.94 42.71 -14.96
CA GLU A 469 31.90 41.70 -14.66
C GLU A 469 32.47 40.59 -13.79
N TYR A 470 33.63 39.99 -14.12
CA TYR A 470 34.27 38.93 -13.34
C TYR A 470 34.66 39.44 -11.93
N GLN A 471 35.19 40.65 -11.81
CA GLN A 471 35.46 41.26 -10.52
C GLN A 471 34.22 41.47 -9.68
N SER A 472 33.08 41.84 -10.26
CA SER A 472 31.81 41.98 -9.57
C SER A 472 31.26 40.63 -9.08
N ILE A 473 31.40 39.56 -9.87
CA ILE A 473 31.01 38.20 -9.51
C ILE A 473 31.84 37.69 -8.33
N LEU A 474 33.17 37.92 -8.38
CA LEU A 474 34.06 37.50 -7.31
C LEU A 474 33.81 38.27 -6.00
N ALA A 475 33.46 39.56 -6.10
CA ALA A 475 33.17 40.40 -4.93
C ALA A 475 31.84 40.09 -4.27
N SER A 476 30.88 39.49 -5.00
CA SER A 476 29.50 39.25 -4.49
C SER A 476 29.14 37.78 -4.45
N ARG A 477 29.03 37.22 -3.24
CA ARG A 477 28.52 35.87 -3.04
C ARG A 477 27.11 35.72 -3.59
N LYS A 478 26.24 36.68 -3.33
CA LYS A 478 24.87 36.68 -3.86
C LYS A 478 24.86 36.48 -5.37
N ARG A 479 25.73 37.21 -6.12
CA ARG A 479 25.78 37.07 -7.58
C ARG A 479 26.26 35.67 -8.01
N ARG A 480 27.22 35.05 -7.29
CA ARG A 480 27.64 33.66 -7.56
C ARG A 480 26.49 32.68 -7.38
N LEU A 481 25.70 32.83 -6.32
CA LEU A 481 24.52 31.99 -6.07
C LEU A 481 23.39 32.22 -7.11
N GLU A 482 23.19 33.45 -7.57
CA GLU A 482 22.26 33.72 -8.69
C GLU A 482 22.70 33.02 -9.97
N ILE A 483 23.98 33.06 -10.31
CA ILE A 483 24.54 32.33 -11.49
C ILE A 483 24.33 30.82 -11.33
N LEU A 484 24.51 30.25 -10.14
CA LEU A 484 24.20 28.85 -9.90
C LEU A 484 22.75 28.51 -10.27
N LEU A 485 21.79 29.35 -9.86
CA LEU A 485 20.36 29.15 -10.18
C LEU A 485 20.08 29.33 -11.67
N GLU A 486 20.69 30.32 -12.33
CA GLU A 486 20.57 30.53 -13.78
C GLU A 486 21.06 29.30 -14.57
N GLU A 487 22.22 28.74 -14.17
CA GLU A 487 22.79 27.55 -14.80
C GLU A 487 21.92 26.30 -14.56
N LEU A 488 21.45 26.12 -13.33
CA LEU A 488 20.57 25.00 -13.00
C LEU A 488 19.23 25.08 -13.75
N ASN A 489 18.62 26.26 -13.82
CA ASN A 489 17.40 26.46 -14.61
C ASN A 489 17.61 26.11 -16.10
N THR A 490 18.75 26.48 -16.69
CA THR A 490 19.07 26.11 -18.09
C THR A 490 19.12 24.59 -18.28
N VAL A 491 19.60 23.84 -17.27
CA VAL A 491 19.64 22.39 -17.33
C VAL A 491 18.22 21.82 -17.20
N VAL A 492 17.39 22.37 -16.30
CA VAL A 492 15.98 21.98 -16.13
C VAL A 492 15.18 22.22 -17.42
N GLU A 493 15.33 23.35 -18.07
CA GLU A 493 14.64 23.66 -19.35
C GLU A 493 14.96 22.67 -20.47
N LYS A 494 16.18 22.12 -20.48
CA LYS A 494 16.63 21.19 -21.51
C LYS A 494 16.34 19.71 -21.21
N HIS A 495 16.34 19.34 -19.95
CA HIS A 495 16.37 17.94 -19.50
C HIS A 495 15.29 17.60 -18.46
N GLY A 496 14.49 18.59 -18.03
CA GLY A 496 13.40 18.37 -17.09
C GLY A 496 12.31 17.49 -17.70
N ASP A 497 11.81 16.53 -16.93
CA ASP A 497 10.76 15.63 -17.32
C ASP A 497 9.74 15.46 -16.19
N GLU A 498 8.63 14.78 -16.47
CA GLU A 498 7.61 14.49 -15.49
C GLU A 498 8.05 13.37 -14.53
N ARG A 499 7.47 13.38 -13.33
CA ARG A 499 7.64 12.31 -12.34
C ARG A 499 7.10 11.00 -12.90
N ARG A 500 7.83 9.90 -12.68
CA ARG A 500 7.45 8.54 -13.08
C ARG A 500 6.77 7.76 -11.96
N SER A 501 7.22 7.96 -10.71
CA SER A 501 6.64 7.28 -9.54
C SER A 501 5.52 8.10 -8.92
N HIS A 502 4.38 7.47 -8.63
CA HIS A 502 3.31 8.08 -7.84
C HIS A 502 3.61 7.97 -6.34
N ILE A 503 3.15 8.92 -5.52
CA ILE A 503 3.24 8.85 -4.04
C ILE A 503 1.83 8.83 -3.48
N ASP A 504 1.49 7.75 -2.78
CA ASP A 504 0.22 7.59 -2.09
C ASP A 504 0.44 7.83 -0.59
N PRO A 505 -0.21 8.85 0.00
CA PRO A 505 -0.08 9.15 1.41
C PRO A 505 -0.81 8.16 2.31
N SER A 506 -1.64 7.28 1.75
CA SER A 506 -2.41 6.31 2.51
C SER A 506 -1.50 5.34 3.27
N PRO A 507 -1.83 4.97 4.52
CA PRO A 507 -1.07 3.94 5.21
C PRO A 507 -1.21 2.59 4.51
N LEU A 508 -0.11 1.87 4.36
CA LEU A 508 -0.08 0.53 3.76
C LEU A 508 -0.59 -0.51 4.78
N SER A 509 -1.83 -0.39 5.25
CA SER A 509 -2.45 -1.39 6.11
C SER A 509 -3.25 -2.36 5.24
N MET A 510 -2.67 -3.52 4.93
CA MET A 510 -3.45 -4.66 4.47
C MET A 510 -3.92 -5.43 5.71
N ASP A 511 -5.19 -5.35 6.02
CA ASP A 511 -5.82 -6.24 6.98
C ASP A 511 -5.90 -7.66 6.38
N ARG A 512 -5.84 -8.68 7.25
CA ARG A 512 -6.05 -10.08 6.81
C ARG A 512 -7.36 -10.27 6.05
N GLU A 513 -8.32 -9.40 6.27
CA GLU A 513 -9.62 -9.36 5.60
C GLU A 513 -9.52 -9.00 4.12
N ASP A 514 -8.56 -8.15 3.74
CA ASP A 514 -8.32 -7.75 2.34
C ASP A 514 -7.79 -8.89 1.47
N LEU A 515 -7.30 -9.96 2.12
CA LEU A 515 -6.77 -11.16 1.45
C LEU A 515 -7.83 -12.25 1.25
N VAL A 516 -9.04 -12.06 1.78
CA VAL A 516 -10.14 -13.01 1.73
C VAL A 516 -11.14 -12.58 0.64
N ALA A 517 -11.40 -13.49 -0.29
CA ALA A 517 -12.44 -13.30 -1.30
C ALA A 517 -13.82 -13.23 -0.63
N GLU A 518 -14.66 -12.31 -1.06
CA GLU A 518 -16.03 -12.22 -0.60
C GLU A 518 -16.87 -13.32 -1.25
N ARG A 519 -17.40 -14.23 -0.42
CA ARG A 519 -18.21 -15.37 -0.86
C ARG A 519 -19.36 -15.60 0.12
N ALA A 520 -20.49 -16.05 -0.41
CA ALA A 520 -21.58 -16.49 0.42
C ALA A 520 -21.25 -17.83 1.11
N LEU A 521 -21.41 -17.88 2.41
CA LEU A 521 -21.08 -19.02 3.26
C LEU A 521 -22.32 -19.52 4.01
N VAL A 522 -22.39 -20.82 4.20
CA VAL A 522 -23.29 -21.46 5.16
C VAL A 522 -22.48 -21.93 6.35
N ILE A 523 -22.71 -21.33 7.49
CA ILE A 523 -22.10 -21.71 8.76
C ILE A 523 -23.03 -22.65 9.48
N SER A 524 -22.55 -23.81 9.88
CA SER A 524 -23.27 -24.77 10.72
C SER A 524 -22.56 -24.97 12.05
N LEU A 525 -23.34 -24.96 13.11
CA LEU A 525 -22.95 -25.33 14.46
C LEU A 525 -23.68 -26.62 14.82
N THR A 526 -23.01 -27.57 15.44
CA THR A 526 -23.61 -28.81 15.96
C THR A 526 -24.00 -28.70 17.42
N GLN A 527 -24.74 -29.70 17.97
CA GLN A 527 -25.11 -29.76 19.40
C GLN A 527 -23.88 -29.89 20.30
N ASP A 528 -22.84 -30.56 19.85
CA ASP A 528 -21.56 -30.70 20.53
C ASP A 528 -20.62 -29.52 20.29
N ASP A 529 -21.14 -28.35 19.89
CA ASP A 529 -20.42 -27.11 19.66
C ASP A 529 -19.30 -27.19 18.60
N TYR A 530 -19.42 -28.06 17.55
CA TYR A 530 -18.55 -28.06 16.41
C TYR A 530 -19.05 -27.07 15.34
N ILE A 531 -18.21 -26.11 14.99
CA ILE A 531 -18.50 -25.08 13.97
C ILE A 531 -17.73 -25.35 12.68
N ARG A 532 -18.37 -25.11 11.54
CA ARG A 532 -17.76 -25.16 10.22
C ARG A 532 -18.47 -24.23 9.26
N HIS A 533 -17.79 -23.89 8.17
CA HIS A 533 -18.46 -23.26 7.04
C HIS A 533 -18.25 -24.03 5.74
N LEU A 534 -19.19 -23.83 4.82
CA LEU A 534 -19.19 -24.34 3.45
C LEU A 534 -19.61 -23.19 2.53
N PRO A 535 -19.03 -23.06 1.32
CA PRO A 535 -19.59 -22.19 0.29
C PRO A 535 -21.03 -22.62 -0.05
N VAL A 536 -21.90 -21.66 -0.31
CA VAL A 536 -23.31 -21.94 -0.66
C VAL A 536 -23.38 -22.86 -1.88
N GLU A 537 -22.48 -22.69 -2.84
CA GLU A 537 -22.35 -23.53 -4.05
C GLU A 537 -22.17 -25.03 -3.75
N SER A 538 -21.68 -25.37 -2.57
CA SER A 538 -21.51 -26.78 -2.16
C SER A 538 -22.82 -27.48 -1.80
N PHE A 539 -23.94 -26.76 -1.75
CA PHE A 539 -25.27 -27.30 -1.44
C PHE A 539 -26.09 -27.58 -2.69
N ARG A 540 -25.49 -27.73 -3.89
CA ARG A 540 -26.19 -28.01 -5.16
C ARG A 540 -27.21 -29.13 -5.06
N LEU A 541 -28.40 -28.87 -5.61
CA LEU A 541 -29.50 -29.80 -5.68
C LEU A 541 -29.24 -30.96 -6.68
N GLN A 542 -29.72 -32.16 -6.38
CA GLN A 542 -29.90 -33.21 -7.36
C GLN A 542 -31.33 -33.15 -7.94
N ASN A 543 -31.42 -33.20 -9.26
CA ASN A 543 -32.69 -33.29 -10.01
C ASN A 543 -33.57 -34.45 -9.55
N ARG A 544 -34.89 -34.33 -9.75
CA ARG A 544 -35.91 -35.37 -9.47
C ARG A 544 -35.49 -36.71 -10.07
N GLY A 545 -35.37 -37.75 -9.18
CA GLY A 545 -35.03 -39.13 -9.56
C GLY A 545 -33.69 -39.65 -9.06
N GLY A 546 -32.84 -38.81 -8.47
CA GLY A 546 -31.60 -39.22 -7.79
C GLY A 546 -31.89 -39.87 -6.42
N LYS A 547 -31.09 -40.87 -6.01
CA LYS A 547 -31.07 -41.36 -4.63
C LYS A 547 -30.68 -40.17 -3.75
N GLY A 548 -31.57 -39.71 -2.85
CA GLY A 548 -31.38 -38.57 -1.97
C GLY A 548 -30.00 -38.59 -1.34
N LEU A 549 -29.27 -37.49 -1.41
CA LEU A 549 -28.05 -37.34 -0.65
C LEU A 549 -28.41 -37.34 0.84
N LYS A 550 -27.75 -38.18 1.61
CA LYS A 550 -27.76 -38.05 3.08
C LYS A 550 -27.28 -36.61 3.40
N GLY A 551 -28.17 -35.79 3.90
CA GLY A 551 -27.85 -34.48 4.46
C GLY A 551 -26.70 -34.66 5.45
N VAL A 552 -26.12 -33.56 5.92
CA VAL A 552 -25.02 -33.53 6.87
C VAL A 552 -24.96 -34.81 7.74
N ALA A 553 -24.30 -35.87 7.23
CA ALA A 553 -24.09 -37.08 7.99
C ALA A 553 -22.89 -36.79 8.90
N THR A 554 -23.19 -36.54 10.16
CA THR A 554 -22.20 -36.68 11.20
C THR A 554 -22.02 -38.19 11.44
N LYS A 555 -20.82 -38.69 11.39
CA LYS A 555 -20.49 -39.97 12.05
C LYS A 555 -20.72 -39.70 13.53
N ASP A 556 -21.59 -40.44 14.16
CA ASP A 556 -21.98 -40.28 15.56
C ASP A 556 -22.94 -39.10 15.85
N GLU A 557 -24.19 -39.39 16.08
CA GLU A 557 -25.31 -38.73 16.79
C GLU A 557 -25.32 -37.17 17.01
N ASP A 558 -24.36 -36.42 16.43
CA ASP A 558 -24.22 -34.96 16.63
C ASP A 558 -25.01 -34.18 15.54
N ALA A 559 -26.11 -33.54 15.95
CA ALA A 559 -27.02 -32.83 15.04
C ALA A 559 -26.65 -31.32 14.92
N PRO A 560 -26.96 -30.68 13.78
CA PRO A 560 -26.80 -29.23 13.66
C PRO A 560 -27.74 -28.49 14.62
N SER A 561 -27.18 -27.65 15.48
CA SER A 561 -27.92 -26.79 16.41
C SER A 561 -28.29 -25.43 15.82
N ALA A 562 -27.44 -24.88 14.92
CA ALA A 562 -27.71 -23.66 14.19
C ALA A 562 -27.13 -23.73 12.78
N ILE A 563 -27.87 -23.14 11.82
CA ILE A 563 -27.40 -22.90 10.45
C ILE A 563 -27.65 -21.44 10.14
N VAL A 564 -26.60 -20.75 9.68
CA VAL A 564 -26.62 -19.31 9.41
C VAL A 564 -25.94 -19.04 8.07
N THR A 565 -26.54 -18.20 7.25
CA THR A 565 -25.97 -17.71 5.99
C THR A 565 -25.38 -16.34 6.19
N CYS A 566 -24.22 -16.10 5.60
CA CYS A 566 -23.50 -14.83 5.69
C CYS A 566 -22.47 -14.73 4.57
N PHE A 567 -21.88 -13.56 4.39
CA PHE A 567 -20.69 -13.42 3.57
C PHE A 567 -19.42 -13.70 4.36
N SER A 568 -18.36 -14.08 3.65
CA SER A 568 -17.06 -14.43 4.28
C SER A 568 -16.50 -13.29 5.15
N LYS A 569 -16.73 -12.04 4.78
CA LYS A 569 -16.23 -10.85 5.50
C LYS A 569 -17.14 -10.39 6.64
N ASP A 570 -18.33 -11.00 6.78
CA ASP A 570 -19.26 -10.65 7.85
C ASP A 570 -18.69 -10.99 9.21
N ARG A 571 -19.12 -10.23 10.20
CA ARG A 571 -18.80 -10.46 11.59
C ARG A 571 -19.88 -11.32 12.25
N LEU A 572 -19.47 -12.36 12.91
CA LEU A 572 -20.35 -13.22 13.69
C LEU A 572 -20.35 -12.78 15.16
N LEU A 573 -21.52 -12.49 15.69
CA LEU A 573 -21.74 -12.38 17.14
C LEU A 573 -22.27 -13.71 17.65
N ILE A 574 -21.51 -14.36 18.52
CA ILE A 574 -21.81 -15.68 19.08
C ILE A 574 -22.20 -15.49 20.54
N PHE A 575 -23.44 -15.86 20.89
CA PHE A 575 -23.99 -15.71 22.23
C PHE A 575 -24.10 -17.06 22.91
N THR A 576 -23.77 -17.11 24.20
CA THR A 576 -23.83 -18.32 25.03
C THR A 576 -24.98 -18.24 26.06
N ASP A 577 -25.44 -19.40 26.51
CA ASP A 577 -26.46 -19.55 27.55
C ASP A 577 -26.08 -18.83 28.86
N ALA A 578 -24.77 -18.68 29.12
CA ALA A 578 -24.22 -17.92 30.25
C ALA A 578 -24.33 -16.38 30.07
N GLY A 579 -24.99 -15.88 29.03
CA GLY A 579 -25.19 -14.45 28.78
C GLY A 579 -23.93 -13.71 28.35
N ARG A 580 -22.96 -14.39 27.76
CA ARG A 580 -21.76 -13.81 27.13
C ARG A 580 -21.91 -13.70 25.62
N VAL A 581 -21.13 -12.79 25.02
CA VAL A 581 -21.02 -12.58 23.56
C VAL A 581 -19.57 -12.58 23.14
N TYR A 582 -19.29 -13.27 22.05
CA TYR A 582 -17.98 -13.37 21.41
C TYR A 582 -18.06 -12.88 19.96
N GLY A 583 -16.99 -12.28 19.44
CA GLY A 583 -16.89 -11.82 18.06
C GLY A 583 -15.87 -12.63 17.26
N LEU A 584 -16.28 -13.13 16.11
CA LEU A 584 -15.45 -13.89 15.16
C LEU A 584 -15.77 -13.38 13.74
N ARG A 585 -14.79 -13.40 12.82
CA ARG A 585 -15.06 -13.18 11.40
C ARG A 585 -15.57 -14.48 10.77
N ALA A 586 -16.50 -14.41 9.81
CA ALA A 586 -17.07 -15.60 9.19
C ALA A 586 -15.99 -16.46 8.51
N TRP A 587 -15.01 -15.84 7.82
CA TRP A 587 -13.89 -16.53 7.18
C TRP A 587 -12.93 -17.22 8.16
N GLU A 588 -12.95 -16.89 9.41
CA GLU A 588 -12.11 -17.52 10.45
C GLU A 588 -12.67 -18.85 10.95
N THR A 589 -13.93 -19.16 10.63
CA THR A 589 -14.49 -20.48 10.88
C THR A 589 -13.83 -21.51 9.94
N PRO A 590 -13.62 -22.76 10.38
CA PRO A 590 -12.92 -23.74 9.55
C PRO A 590 -13.74 -24.19 8.34
N ILE A 591 -13.07 -24.31 7.19
CA ILE A 591 -13.63 -24.98 6.02
C ILE A 591 -13.64 -26.48 6.32
N ALA A 592 -14.77 -27.13 6.16
CA ALA A 592 -14.84 -28.58 6.28
C ALA A 592 -15.52 -29.18 5.03
N SER A 593 -15.25 -30.45 4.75
CA SER A 593 -16.00 -31.18 3.74
C SER A 593 -17.46 -31.36 4.21
N ARG A 594 -18.38 -31.66 3.28
CA ARG A 594 -19.80 -31.91 3.59
C ARG A 594 -20.00 -32.93 4.75
N TYR A 595 -19.07 -33.85 4.96
CA TYR A 595 -19.07 -34.89 5.97
C TYR A 595 -18.06 -34.66 7.12
N GLY A 596 -17.31 -33.54 7.11
CA GLY A 596 -16.32 -33.22 8.12
C GLY A 596 -16.96 -32.68 9.39
N ARG A 597 -16.45 -33.04 10.57
CA ARG A 597 -16.99 -32.62 11.87
C ARG A 597 -16.81 -31.11 12.13
N GLY A 598 -15.82 -30.46 11.49
CA GLY A 598 -15.44 -29.07 11.79
C GLY A 598 -14.50 -28.96 12.98
N THR A 599 -14.46 -27.80 13.61
CA THR A 599 -13.62 -27.52 14.78
C THR A 599 -14.51 -27.13 15.95
N HIS A 600 -14.21 -27.65 17.15
CA HIS A 600 -14.94 -27.28 18.33
C HIS A 600 -14.77 -25.78 18.61
N ILE A 601 -15.87 -25.06 18.88
CA ILE A 601 -15.91 -23.59 18.97
C ILE A 601 -14.96 -23.03 20.04
N ARG A 602 -14.67 -23.82 21.08
CA ARG A 602 -13.73 -23.45 22.14
C ARG A 602 -12.29 -23.24 21.63
N ASN A 603 -11.94 -23.85 20.51
CA ASN A 603 -10.64 -23.65 19.88
C ASN A 603 -10.55 -22.31 19.12
N LEU A 604 -11.68 -21.70 18.82
CA LEU A 604 -11.77 -20.43 18.07
C LEU A 604 -12.02 -19.23 18.99
N LEU A 605 -12.69 -19.44 20.12
CA LEU A 605 -13.06 -18.40 21.08
C LEU A 605 -12.22 -18.53 22.35
N ASN A 606 -11.71 -17.38 22.82
CA ASN A 606 -10.87 -17.35 24.01
C ASN A 606 -11.70 -17.22 25.29
N GLY A 607 -11.49 -18.11 26.26
CA GLY A 607 -12.09 -17.99 27.56
C GLY A 607 -13.58 -18.35 27.65
N ILE A 608 -14.10 -19.15 26.71
CA ILE A 608 -15.38 -19.83 26.85
C ILE A 608 -15.24 -20.93 27.94
N ARG A 609 -16.22 -21.06 28.79
CA ARG A 609 -16.19 -22.04 29.88
C ARG A 609 -16.68 -23.41 29.42
N ASP A 610 -16.35 -24.47 30.20
CA ASP A 610 -16.73 -25.85 29.88
C ASP A 610 -18.26 -26.11 30.01
N ASP A 611 -18.94 -25.29 30.77
CA ASP A 611 -20.39 -25.34 31.02
C ASP A 611 -21.19 -24.37 30.12
N GLU A 612 -20.54 -23.61 29.28
CA GLU A 612 -21.21 -22.67 28.34
C GLU A 612 -21.55 -23.35 27.01
N ASN A 613 -22.79 -23.19 26.52
CA ASN A 613 -23.24 -23.62 25.22
C ASN A 613 -23.66 -22.43 24.36
N VAL A 614 -23.46 -22.55 23.05
CA VAL A 614 -23.86 -21.49 22.09
C VAL A 614 -25.35 -21.56 21.82
N VAL A 615 -26.07 -20.45 22.03
CA VAL A 615 -27.51 -20.36 21.83
C VAL A 615 -27.91 -19.54 20.61
N SER A 616 -27.05 -18.61 20.14
CA SER A 616 -27.33 -17.81 18.94
C SER A 616 -26.05 -17.40 18.23
N ILE A 617 -26.05 -17.48 16.91
CA ILE A 617 -25.03 -16.91 16.04
C ILE A 617 -25.75 -15.88 15.15
N LEU A 618 -25.29 -14.63 15.19
CA LEU A 618 -25.85 -13.53 14.41
C LEU A 618 -24.77 -12.99 13.46
N PRO A 619 -24.99 -13.08 12.15
CA PRO A 619 -24.12 -12.40 11.20
C PRO A 619 -24.42 -10.91 11.22
N MET A 620 -23.36 -10.14 11.13
CA MET A 620 -23.38 -8.70 11.06
C MET A 620 -22.65 -8.33 9.77
N ASP A 621 -23.37 -7.84 8.79
CA ASP A 621 -22.81 -7.33 7.57
C ASP A 621 -22.08 -5.99 7.80
N ARG A 622 -21.40 -5.53 6.79
CA ARG A 622 -20.62 -4.28 6.86
C ARG A 622 -21.51 -3.06 7.09
N GLU A 623 -22.67 -3.02 6.47
CA GLU A 623 -23.61 -1.89 6.58
C GLU A 623 -24.13 -1.73 8.00
N LEU A 624 -24.54 -2.83 8.66
CA LEU A 624 -24.96 -2.83 10.06
C LEU A 624 -23.84 -2.46 11.04
N ILE A 625 -22.58 -2.78 10.70
CA ILE A 625 -21.43 -2.42 11.53
C ILE A 625 -21.13 -0.91 11.41
N GLU A 626 -21.20 -0.36 10.21
CA GLU A 626 -20.91 1.05 9.93
C GLU A 626 -22.06 1.97 10.36
N ASN A 627 -23.31 1.51 10.24
CA ASN A 627 -24.53 2.28 10.56
C ASN A 627 -25.39 1.54 11.60
N PRO A 628 -24.96 1.36 12.85
CA PRO A 628 -25.69 0.59 13.87
C PRO A 628 -26.85 1.36 14.49
N GLU A 629 -27.07 2.64 14.14
CA GLU A 629 -28.12 3.48 14.72
C GLU A 629 -29.50 3.01 14.24
N GLY A 630 -30.49 2.98 15.17
CA GLY A 630 -31.84 2.49 14.86
C GLY A 630 -31.98 0.97 14.92
N HIS A 631 -30.88 0.23 15.06
CA HIS A 631 -30.85 -1.23 15.18
C HIS A 631 -30.59 -1.66 16.62
N TYR A 632 -31.25 -2.72 17.03
CA TYR A 632 -31.26 -3.22 18.41
C TYR A 632 -31.02 -4.72 18.42
N LEU A 633 -30.55 -5.23 19.56
CA LEU A 633 -30.59 -6.66 19.89
C LEU A 633 -31.62 -6.90 20.98
N ILE A 634 -32.50 -7.88 20.74
CA ILE A 634 -33.47 -8.38 21.71
C ILE A 634 -32.98 -9.71 22.29
N PHE A 635 -32.96 -9.78 23.60
CA PHE A 635 -32.54 -10.95 24.39
C PHE A 635 -33.75 -11.55 25.09
N ALA A 636 -33.90 -12.86 25.05
CA ALA A 636 -34.90 -13.60 25.83
C ALA A 636 -34.25 -14.63 26.72
N THR A 637 -34.66 -14.71 27.99
CA THR A 637 -34.15 -15.69 28.97
C THR A 637 -35.16 -16.77 29.28
N SER A 638 -34.71 -17.91 29.79
CA SER A 638 -35.51 -19.06 30.14
C SER A 638 -36.62 -18.73 31.16
N GLN A 639 -36.34 -17.79 32.08
CA GLN A 639 -37.33 -17.35 33.09
C GLN A 639 -38.21 -16.20 32.59
N GLY A 640 -38.26 -15.97 31.27
CA GLY A 640 -39.19 -15.03 30.66
C GLY A 640 -38.80 -13.57 30.78
N ARG A 641 -37.54 -13.25 31.03
CA ARG A 641 -37.06 -11.87 30.92
C ARG A 641 -36.71 -11.49 29.51
N ILE A 642 -36.85 -10.19 29.20
CA ILE A 642 -36.52 -9.60 27.91
C ILE A 642 -35.66 -8.36 28.10
N LYS A 643 -34.71 -8.18 27.23
CA LYS A 643 -33.84 -7.00 27.18
C LYS A 643 -33.72 -6.47 25.76
N ARG A 644 -33.69 -5.15 25.61
CA ARG A 644 -33.43 -4.44 24.36
C ARG A 644 -32.18 -3.59 24.55
N SER A 645 -31.19 -3.73 23.67
CA SER A 645 -29.93 -2.98 23.70
C SER A 645 -29.59 -2.44 22.32
N ASN A 646 -28.93 -1.28 22.27
CA ASN A 646 -28.45 -0.73 21.01
C ASN A 646 -27.41 -1.67 20.37
N LEU A 647 -27.47 -1.84 19.05
CA LEU A 647 -26.51 -2.63 18.31
C LEU A 647 -25.09 -2.07 18.39
N SER A 648 -24.94 -0.74 18.49
CA SER A 648 -23.68 -0.04 18.64
C SER A 648 -22.81 -0.54 19.80
N GLU A 649 -23.42 -1.08 20.87
CA GLU A 649 -22.68 -1.65 22.00
C GLU A 649 -21.99 -2.99 21.68
N TYR A 650 -22.35 -3.64 20.55
CA TYR A 650 -21.89 -4.97 20.15
C TYR A 650 -21.01 -4.95 18.90
N VAL A 651 -20.84 -3.81 18.24
CA VAL A 651 -19.99 -3.65 17.04
C VAL A 651 -18.52 -4.01 17.31
N ARG A 652 -18.00 -3.74 18.52
CA ARG A 652 -16.59 -4.00 18.89
C ARG A 652 -16.47 -5.12 19.94
N ILE A 653 -16.91 -6.33 19.60
CA ILE A 653 -16.72 -7.53 20.42
C ILE A 653 -15.57 -8.37 19.84
N ASN A 654 -14.64 -8.78 20.68
CA ASN A 654 -13.47 -9.59 20.33
C ASN A 654 -13.68 -11.07 20.71
N ARG A 655 -12.73 -11.94 20.32
CA ARG A 655 -12.70 -13.36 20.66
C ARG A 655 -12.65 -13.67 22.16
N ASN A 656 -12.17 -12.73 22.99
CA ASN A 656 -12.12 -12.88 24.46
C ASN A 656 -13.50 -12.74 25.12
N GLY A 657 -14.52 -12.36 24.35
CA GLY A 657 -15.88 -12.23 24.80
C GLY A 657 -16.13 -11.09 25.81
N LYS A 658 -17.39 -10.76 25.99
CA LYS A 658 -17.88 -9.77 26.97
C LYS A 658 -19.23 -10.25 27.49
N TYR A 659 -19.60 -9.80 28.70
CA TYR A 659 -20.97 -10.01 29.20
C TYR A 659 -21.96 -9.23 28.31
N ALA A 660 -22.96 -9.93 27.80
CA ALA A 660 -24.06 -9.39 27.02
C ALA A 660 -25.33 -9.21 27.84
N LEU A 661 -25.47 -9.99 28.90
CA LEU A 661 -26.61 -9.98 29.84
C LEU A 661 -26.12 -10.39 31.25
N LYS A 662 -26.71 -9.82 32.28
CA LYS A 662 -26.57 -10.32 33.68
C LYS A 662 -27.89 -10.94 34.07
N PHE A 663 -27.87 -12.13 34.61
CA PHE A 663 -29.09 -12.84 35.09
C PHE A 663 -29.58 -12.30 36.42
N ALA A 664 -30.89 -12.39 36.63
CA ALA A 664 -31.52 -11.99 37.87
C ALA A 664 -31.52 -13.12 38.94
N SER A 665 -31.40 -14.38 38.51
CA SER A 665 -31.22 -15.55 39.34
C SER A 665 -30.20 -16.49 38.74
N GLU A 666 -29.61 -17.39 39.55
CA GLU A 666 -28.61 -18.38 39.12
C GLU A 666 -29.20 -19.44 38.20
N ASP A 667 -30.51 -19.71 38.30
CA ASP A 667 -31.24 -20.71 37.51
C ASP A 667 -31.69 -20.16 36.16
N ASP A 668 -31.41 -18.88 35.80
CA ASP A 668 -31.81 -18.29 34.53
C ASP A 668 -30.69 -18.46 33.48
N SER A 669 -31.09 -18.61 32.22
CA SER A 669 -30.16 -18.78 31.09
C SER A 669 -30.66 -18.01 29.90
N LEU A 670 -29.72 -17.60 29.03
CA LEU A 670 -30.07 -16.97 27.74
C LEU A 670 -30.59 -18.04 26.79
N VAL A 671 -31.80 -17.81 26.23
CA VAL A 671 -32.43 -18.73 25.27
C VAL A 671 -32.16 -18.32 23.83
N GLN A 672 -32.28 -17.01 23.53
CA GLN A 672 -32.13 -16.54 22.15
C GLN A 672 -31.84 -15.04 22.12
N VAL A 673 -31.09 -14.62 21.06
CA VAL A 673 -30.87 -13.23 20.70
C VAL A 673 -31.27 -13.01 19.27
N ARG A 674 -31.97 -11.92 18.96
CA ARG A 674 -32.41 -11.55 17.61
C ARG A 674 -32.15 -10.06 17.35
N PRO A 675 -31.78 -9.70 16.09
CA PRO A 675 -31.78 -8.30 15.67
C PRO A 675 -33.22 -7.76 15.61
N ALA A 676 -33.39 -6.46 15.81
CA ALA A 676 -34.66 -5.78 15.75
C ALA A 676 -34.51 -4.32 15.37
N THR A 677 -35.54 -3.77 14.78
CA THR A 677 -35.76 -2.35 14.55
C THR A 677 -36.84 -1.79 15.52
N ASN A 678 -37.31 -0.57 15.29
CA ASN A 678 -38.39 0.02 16.06
C ASN A 678 -39.78 -0.52 15.69
N SER A 679 -39.95 -1.09 14.50
CA SER A 679 -41.21 -1.64 13.96
C SER A 679 -41.47 -3.10 14.38
N ASP A 680 -40.45 -3.81 14.81
CA ASP A 680 -40.51 -5.24 15.06
C ASP A 680 -41.29 -5.60 16.31
N HIS A 681 -42.26 -6.51 16.15
CA HIS A 681 -42.96 -7.18 17.21
C HIS A 681 -42.15 -8.36 17.76
N VAL A 682 -42.26 -8.58 19.07
CA VAL A 682 -41.66 -9.74 19.74
C VAL A 682 -42.78 -10.71 20.10
N VAL A 683 -42.59 -12.00 19.80
CA VAL A 683 -43.41 -13.11 20.28
C VAL A 683 -42.56 -14.04 21.10
N LEU A 684 -42.78 -14.09 22.41
CA LEU A 684 -42.15 -15.06 23.33
C LEU A 684 -43.05 -16.30 23.40
N VAL A 685 -42.50 -17.49 23.29
CA VAL A 685 -43.23 -18.75 23.40
C VAL A 685 -42.68 -19.60 24.51
N SER A 686 -43.60 -20.13 25.37
CA SER A 686 -43.24 -20.99 26.48
C SER A 686 -43.44 -22.49 26.19
N SER A 687 -42.72 -23.35 26.92
CA SER A 687 -42.83 -24.81 26.85
C SER A 687 -44.21 -25.29 27.20
N GLY A 688 -44.98 -24.58 28.02
CA GLY A 688 -46.34 -24.82 28.40
C GLY A 688 -47.37 -24.44 27.33
N GLY A 689 -46.96 -23.98 26.16
CA GLY A 689 -47.87 -23.68 25.02
C GLY A 689 -48.53 -22.31 25.07
N TYR A 690 -47.91 -21.33 25.68
CA TYR A 690 -48.37 -19.95 25.70
C TYR A 690 -47.46 -19.06 24.84
N ALA A 691 -48.04 -18.01 24.25
CA ALA A 691 -47.31 -17.00 23.48
C ALA A 691 -47.67 -15.57 23.96
N CYS A 692 -46.67 -14.72 24.13
CA CYS A 692 -46.83 -13.32 24.54
C CYS A 692 -46.30 -12.44 23.40
N ARG A 693 -47.17 -11.62 22.77
CA ARG A 693 -46.84 -10.74 21.66
C ARG A 693 -46.93 -9.28 22.08
N PHE A 694 -45.92 -8.48 21.87
CA PHE A 694 -45.91 -7.04 22.11
C PHE A 694 -44.90 -6.32 21.21
N LEU A 695 -45.04 -4.98 21.08
CA LEU A 695 -44.09 -4.12 20.42
C LEU A 695 -43.12 -3.51 21.44
N PRO A 696 -41.79 -3.81 21.42
CA PRO A 696 -40.84 -3.32 22.40
C PRO A 696 -40.69 -1.79 22.43
N SER A 697 -40.79 -1.16 21.28
CA SER A 697 -40.66 0.30 21.08
C SER A 697 -41.92 1.09 21.45
N GLU A 698 -43.08 0.40 21.67
CA GLU A 698 -44.35 1.07 21.97
C GLU A 698 -44.22 1.99 23.15
N VAL A 699 -44.63 3.24 22.96
CA VAL A 699 -44.58 4.30 23.98
C VAL A 699 -45.81 4.20 24.87
N LYS A 700 -45.57 4.08 26.20
CA LYS A 700 -46.62 4.08 27.21
C LYS A 700 -46.49 5.33 28.07
N THR A 701 -47.60 6.08 28.13
CA THR A 701 -47.68 7.28 28.92
C THR A 701 -48.40 6.94 30.23
N ARG A 702 -47.78 7.28 31.35
CA ARG A 702 -48.38 7.12 32.69
C ARG A 702 -48.32 8.46 33.42
N ILE A 703 -49.43 8.88 34.00
CA ILE A 703 -49.48 10.04 34.89
C ILE A 703 -49.09 9.55 36.30
N ASP A 704 -48.11 10.17 36.92
CA ASP A 704 -47.73 9.91 38.29
C ASP A 704 -48.84 10.39 39.20
N PRO A 705 -49.46 9.51 40.00
CA PRO A 705 -50.61 9.92 40.81
C PRO A 705 -50.24 10.90 41.95
N ASN A 706 -48.98 11.03 42.33
CA ASN A 706 -48.51 11.90 43.40
C ASN A 706 -47.99 13.25 42.91
N SER A 707 -47.38 13.31 41.72
CA SER A 707 -46.80 14.56 41.13
C SER A 707 -47.64 15.16 40.01
N GLY A 708 -48.59 14.39 39.43
CA GLY A 708 -49.34 14.83 38.24
C GLY A 708 -48.48 14.90 36.95
N GLU A 709 -47.20 14.55 37.01
CA GLU A 709 -46.33 14.59 35.85
C GLU A 709 -46.54 13.41 34.91
N THR A 710 -46.52 13.68 33.62
CA THR A 710 -46.64 12.66 32.58
C THR A 710 -45.30 12.00 32.34
N GLN A 711 -45.15 10.75 32.76
CA GLN A 711 -43.95 9.94 32.49
C GLN A 711 -44.18 9.08 31.24
N THR A 712 -43.31 9.25 30.27
CA THR A 712 -43.32 8.49 29.01
C THR A 712 -42.27 7.39 29.08
N THR A 713 -42.67 6.14 28.87
CA THR A 713 -41.78 4.98 28.87
C THR A 713 -42.05 4.05 27.69
N HIS A 714 -41.01 3.42 27.17
CA HIS A 714 -41.18 2.33 26.18
C HIS A 714 -41.61 1.04 26.86
N THR A 715 -42.33 0.17 26.13
CA THR A 715 -42.72 -1.15 26.58
C THR A 715 -41.50 -1.97 27.02
N VAL A 716 -40.40 -1.92 26.23
CA VAL A 716 -39.06 -2.38 26.65
C VAL A 716 -38.10 -1.24 26.44
N ARG A 717 -37.68 -0.58 27.50
CA ARG A 717 -36.66 0.49 27.40
C ARG A 717 -35.35 -0.06 26.91
N VAL A 718 -34.60 0.75 26.16
CA VAL A 718 -33.24 0.45 25.79
C VAL A 718 -32.36 0.39 27.03
N GLN A 719 -31.51 -0.62 27.13
CA GLN A 719 -30.66 -0.87 28.29
C GLN A 719 -29.24 -1.20 27.87
N GLY A 720 -28.30 -0.80 28.72
CA GLY A 720 -26.87 -1.08 28.49
C GLY A 720 -26.55 -2.57 28.52
N ARG A 721 -25.41 -2.93 27.98
CA ARG A 721 -24.97 -4.30 27.72
C ARG A 721 -25.07 -5.26 28.94
N VAL A 722 -24.75 -4.81 30.13
CA VAL A 722 -24.65 -5.67 31.35
C VAL A 722 -25.95 -5.69 32.19
N SER A 723 -27.05 -5.14 31.69
CA SER A 723 -28.31 -5.08 32.43
C SER A 723 -29.06 -6.42 32.44
N GLN A 724 -29.96 -6.58 33.41
CA GLN A 724 -30.73 -7.84 33.66
C GLN A 724 -32.01 -7.94 32.82
N GLY A 725 -32.35 -6.89 32.01
CA GLY A 725 -33.64 -6.86 31.33
C GLY A 725 -34.81 -6.62 32.24
N VAL A 726 -36.03 -6.82 31.71
CA VAL A 726 -37.31 -6.66 32.38
C VAL A 726 -38.16 -7.91 32.19
N SER A 727 -39.23 -8.11 33.01
CA SER A 727 -40.16 -9.24 32.79
C SER A 727 -40.84 -9.14 31.43
N GLY A 728 -40.63 -10.10 30.55
CA GLY A 728 -41.22 -10.22 29.20
C GLY A 728 -42.51 -11.03 29.20
N MET A 729 -42.47 -12.18 29.89
CA MET A 729 -43.58 -13.13 30.00
C MET A 729 -43.69 -13.68 31.43
N LYS A 730 -44.91 -13.86 31.94
CA LYS A 730 -45.17 -14.52 33.22
C LYS A 730 -45.30 -16.02 32.95
N LEU A 731 -44.50 -16.81 33.66
CA LEU A 731 -44.42 -18.27 33.53
C LEU A 731 -45.01 -18.96 34.77
N ASP A 732 -45.51 -20.20 34.60
CA ASP A 732 -45.83 -21.09 35.71
C ASP A 732 -44.53 -21.68 36.28
N LYS A 733 -44.59 -22.32 37.46
CA LYS A 733 -43.38 -22.81 38.21
C LYS A 733 -42.53 -23.83 37.40
N THR A 734 -43.11 -24.56 36.49
CA THR A 734 -42.44 -25.60 35.70
C THR A 734 -42.31 -25.22 34.21
N ASP A 735 -42.67 -23.99 33.87
CA ASP A 735 -42.65 -23.50 32.48
C ASP A 735 -41.40 -22.65 32.24
N SER A 736 -40.92 -22.64 30.98
CA SER A 736 -39.77 -21.84 30.54
C SER A 736 -40.02 -21.29 29.17
N VAL A 737 -39.42 -20.14 28.84
CA VAL A 737 -39.40 -19.66 27.45
C VAL A 737 -38.42 -20.52 26.65
N ILE A 738 -38.90 -20.99 25.47
CA ILE A 738 -38.12 -21.89 24.62
C ILE A 738 -37.70 -21.21 23.28
N GLY A 739 -38.22 -20.04 22.98
CA GLY A 739 -37.84 -19.32 21.79
C GLY A 739 -38.58 -17.99 21.62
N MET A 740 -38.08 -17.21 20.67
CA MET A 740 -38.54 -15.87 20.37
C MET A 740 -38.60 -15.65 18.87
N ILE A 741 -39.66 -14.99 18.40
CA ILE A 741 -39.74 -14.43 17.04
C ILE A 741 -39.71 -12.93 17.16
N VAL A 742 -38.94 -12.27 16.26
CA VAL A 742 -38.81 -10.83 16.13
C VAL A 742 -39.04 -10.49 14.67
N THR A 743 -40.12 -9.76 14.36
CA THR A 743 -40.48 -9.41 12.99
C THR A 743 -41.54 -8.32 12.93
N ASP A 744 -41.54 -7.54 11.86
CA ASP A 744 -42.61 -6.62 11.45
C ASP A 744 -43.46 -7.18 10.28
N ASP A 745 -43.07 -8.35 9.74
CA ASP A 745 -43.85 -9.08 8.74
C ASP A 745 -45.03 -9.82 9.38
N PHE A 746 -46.22 -9.33 9.19
CA PHE A 746 -47.45 -9.90 9.72
C PHE A 746 -48.05 -11.04 8.89
N GLU A 747 -47.57 -11.22 7.66
CA GLU A 747 -48.02 -12.33 6.81
C GLU A 747 -47.30 -13.64 7.17
N THR A 748 -46.17 -13.51 7.93
CA THR A 748 -45.41 -14.69 8.37
C THR A 748 -46.22 -15.61 9.30
N SER A 749 -45.92 -16.89 9.30
CA SER A 749 -46.52 -17.89 10.19
C SER A 749 -45.58 -18.23 11.36
N VAL A 750 -46.18 -18.47 12.49
CA VAL A 750 -45.52 -19.00 13.72
C VAL A 750 -45.73 -20.53 13.76
N LEU A 751 -44.64 -21.27 13.56
CA LEU A 751 -44.62 -22.71 13.68
C LEU A 751 -44.24 -23.11 15.11
N THR A 752 -45.06 -23.89 15.79
CA THR A 752 -44.77 -24.51 17.09
C THR A 752 -44.77 -26.02 16.96
N ILE A 753 -43.72 -26.67 17.54
CA ILE A 753 -43.55 -28.13 17.47
C ILE A 753 -43.42 -28.67 18.88
N SER A 754 -44.17 -29.74 19.14
CA SER A 754 -44.16 -30.41 20.42
C SER A 754 -43.16 -31.58 20.47
N LYS A 755 -42.76 -31.95 21.66
CA LYS A 755 -41.85 -33.07 21.97
C LYS A 755 -42.31 -34.39 21.36
N PHE A 756 -43.63 -34.61 21.31
CA PHE A 756 -44.22 -35.85 20.80
C PHE A 756 -44.70 -35.79 19.36
N GLY A 757 -44.07 -34.91 18.52
CA GLY A 757 -44.24 -34.91 17.07
C GLY A 757 -45.52 -34.25 16.57
N MET A 758 -46.18 -33.40 17.34
CA MET A 758 -47.25 -32.55 16.89
C MET A 758 -46.73 -31.18 16.48
N ALA A 759 -47.16 -30.66 15.31
CA ALA A 759 -46.80 -29.32 14.86
C ALA A 759 -48.05 -28.51 14.51
N LYS A 760 -47.97 -27.22 14.80
CA LYS A 760 -49.02 -26.26 14.50
C LYS A 760 -48.39 -25.02 13.87
N ARG A 761 -48.89 -24.63 12.73
CA ARG A 761 -48.59 -23.36 12.08
C ARG A 761 -49.77 -22.41 12.25
N SER A 762 -49.50 -21.20 12.71
CA SER A 762 -50.52 -20.17 12.92
C SER A 762 -50.03 -18.85 12.33
N ARG A 763 -50.86 -18.11 11.57
CA ARG A 763 -50.51 -16.78 11.03
C ARG A 763 -50.22 -15.80 12.17
N LEU A 764 -49.19 -14.96 12.03
CA LEU A 764 -48.89 -13.91 13.00
C LEU A 764 -49.98 -12.85 12.99
N GLY A 765 -50.43 -12.39 11.81
CA GLY A 765 -51.49 -11.45 11.56
C GLY A 765 -51.26 -10.08 12.22
N SER A 766 -52.21 -9.16 12.03
CA SER A 766 -52.19 -7.82 12.64
C SER A 766 -52.52 -7.88 14.15
N GLY A 767 -53.18 -8.93 14.60
CA GLY A 767 -53.67 -9.07 15.96
C GLY A 767 -54.95 -8.28 16.24
N ASN A 768 -55.54 -7.61 15.25
CA ASN A 768 -56.77 -6.85 15.35
C ASN A 768 -57.99 -7.74 15.09
N MET A 769 -59.16 -7.22 15.41
CA MET A 769 -60.43 -7.83 15.03
C MET A 769 -60.72 -7.42 13.58
N ILE A 770 -61.00 -8.37 12.71
CA ILE A 770 -61.31 -8.19 11.29
C ILE A 770 -62.55 -8.95 10.92
N PRO A 771 -63.32 -8.60 9.84
CA PRO A 771 -64.36 -9.46 9.31
C PRO A 771 -63.84 -10.85 8.99
N ALA A 772 -64.59 -11.92 9.33
CA ALA A 772 -64.31 -13.24 8.90
C ALA A 772 -64.64 -13.38 7.39
N LEU A 773 -63.71 -13.90 6.60
CA LEU A 773 -63.90 -14.10 5.15
C LEU A 773 -64.07 -15.59 4.85
N ASP A 774 -64.95 -15.93 3.94
CA ASP A 774 -65.10 -17.27 3.38
C ASP A 774 -63.95 -17.62 2.39
N GLU A 775 -63.98 -18.85 1.83
CA GLU A 775 -62.96 -19.32 0.88
C GLU A 775 -62.92 -18.49 -0.42
N ASN A 776 -63.92 -17.66 -0.69
CA ASN A 776 -64.04 -16.79 -1.86
C ASN A 776 -63.72 -15.32 -1.52
N GLY A 777 -63.38 -15.01 -0.27
CA GLY A 777 -63.06 -13.66 0.18
C GLY A 777 -64.30 -12.82 0.50
N ALA A 778 -65.50 -13.41 0.63
CA ALA A 778 -66.71 -12.72 1.05
C ALA A 778 -66.83 -12.74 2.59
N GLU A 779 -67.46 -11.71 3.17
CA GLU A 779 -67.72 -11.59 4.60
C GLU A 779 -68.69 -12.67 5.07
N VAL A 780 -68.31 -13.41 6.11
CA VAL A 780 -69.16 -14.43 6.72
C VAL A 780 -70.17 -13.76 7.65
N LEU A 781 -71.45 -13.96 7.43
CA LEU A 781 -72.52 -13.49 8.26
C LEU A 781 -72.92 -14.53 9.32
N ASP A 782 -73.29 -14.10 10.54
CA ASP A 782 -73.87 -14.97 11.55
C ASP A 782 -75.35 -15.33 11.29
N GLU A 783 -75.96 -16.11 12.18
CA GLU A 783 -77.40 -16.49 12.11
C GLU A 783 -78.32 -15.30 12.15
N ASN A 784 -77.87 -14.11 12.55
CA ASN A 784 -78.67 -12.86 12.61
C ASN A 784 -78.38 -11.94 11.40
N GLY A 785 -77.50 -12.32 10.49
CA GLY A 785 -77.07 -11.51 9.34
C GLY A 785 -76.02 -10.44 9.66
N GLU A 786 -75.44 -10.48 10.83
CA GLU A 786 -74.33 -9.58 11.20
C GLU A 786 -72.98 -10.18 10.76
N VAL A 787 -72.01 -9.29 10.37
CA VAL A 787 -70.68 -9.72 9.93
C VAL A 787 -69.96 -10.39 11.11
N THR A 788 -69.62 -11.64 10.93
CA THR A 788 -68.82 -12.39 11.92
C THR A 788 -67.44 -11.77 12.02
N ILE A 789 -67.01 -11.39 13.23
CA ILE A 789 -65.73 -10.80 13.45
C ILE A 789 -64.77 -11.83 14.06
N GLU A 790 -63.62 -12.00 13.41
CA GLU A 790 -62.55 -12.87 13.93
C GLU A 790 -61.28 -12.07 14.23
N ARG A 791 -60.35 -12.71 14.88
CA ARG A 791 -59.06 -12.11 15.15
C ARG A 791 -58.03 -12.56 14.13
N ASP A 792 -57.41 -11.56 13.47
CA ASP A 792 -56.32 -11.80 12.56
C ASP A 792 -55.05 -12.17 13.34
N GLY A 793 -54.78 -13.46 13.43
CA GLY A 793 -53.53 -13.98 14.03
C GLY A 793 -53.41 -13.84 15.56
N TYR A 794 -52.18 -13.63 16.05
CA TYR A 794 -51.87 -13.54 17.47
C TYR A 794 -52.25 -12.17 18.05
N ARG A 795 -53.08 -12.22 19.13
CA ARG A 795 -53.46 -11.01 19.89
C ARG A 795 -52.24 -10.29 20.42
N LYS A 796 -52.17 -8.98 20.29
CA LYS A 796 -51.24 -8.10 21.02
C LYS A 796 -51.54 -8.18 22.52
N THR A 797 -50.52 -8.43 23.34
CA THR A 797 -50.64 -8.58 24.79
C THR A 797 -49.73 -7.57 25.48
N ASN A 798 -49.99 -7.31 26.73
CA ASN A 798 -49.04 -6.49 27.54
C ASN A 798 -47.81 -7.35 27.89
N ARG A 799 -46.65 -6.76 27.90
CA ARG A 799 -45.40 -7.32 28.45
C ARG A 799 -45.63 -7.78 29.90
N GLY A 800 -45.07 -8.93 30.28
CA GLY A 800 -45.15 -9.48 31.64
C GLY A 800 -46.46 -10.17 31.94
N THR A 801 -47.31 -10.46 30.92
CA THR A 801 -48.49 -11.32 31.07
C THR A 801 -48.16 -12.75 30.70
N LYS A 802 -49.04 -13.71 31.01
CA LYS A 802 -48.93 -15.10 30.57
C LYS A 802 -49.11 -15.27 29.05
N GLY A 803 -49.75 -14.30 28.40
CA GLY A 803 -50.01 -14.32 26.96
C GLY A 803 -51.27 -15.13 26.62
N VAL A 804 -51.30 -15.65 25.38
CA VAL A 804 -52.38 -16.45 24.85
C VAL A 804 -51.89 -17.88 24.58
N ARG A 805 -52.80 -18.88 24.68
CA ARG A 805 -52.45 -20.26 24.39
C ARG A 805 -52.20 -20.39 22.87
N THR A 806 -51.02 -20.87 22.46
CA THR A 806 -50.65 -21.06 21.09
C THR A 806 -50.91 -22.49 20.59
N MET A 807 -50.80 -23.50 21.48
CA MET A 807 -51.02 -24.91 21.14
C MET A 807 -51.66 -25.65 22.30
N GLY A 808 -52.57 -26.58 22.03
CA GLY A 808 -53.11 -27.51 23.02
C GLY A 808 -52.17 -28.71 23.19
N LEU A 809 -51.61 -28.86 24.37
CA LEU A 809 -50.68 -29.95 24.69
C LEU A 809 -51.40 -31.12 25.34
N SER A 810 -50.96 -32.36 25.04
CA SER A 810 -51.34 -33.55 25.76
C SER A 810 -50.65 -33.65 27.13
N GLU A 811 -51.11 -34.51 28.02
CA GLU A 811 -50.42 -34.78 29.28
C GLU A 811 -48.96 -35.19 29.05
N LYS A 812 -48.01 -34.56 29.74
CA LYS A 812 -46.56 -34.78 29.63
C LYS A 812 -45.92 -34.31 28.32
N ASP A 813 -46.68 -33.65 27.41
CA ASP A 813 -46.14 -33.03 26.19
C ASP A 813 -45.73 -31.59 26.48
N SER A 814 -44.73 -31.06 25.79
CA SER A 814 -44.26 -29.70 25.88
C SER A 814 -43.82 -29.19 24.48
N ILE A 815 -43.88 -27.87 24.26
CA ILE A 815 -43.30 -27.31 23.06
C ILE A 815 -41.77 -27.31 23.22
N ILE A 816 -41.06 -27.74 22.18
CA ILE A 816 -39.60 -27.83 22.10
C ILE A 816 -39.00 -26.88 21.09
N GLY A 817 -39.78 -26.39 20.15
CA GLY A 817 -39.29 -25.49 19.09
C GLY A 817 -40.32 -24.50 18.57
N VAL A 818 -39.91 -23.31 18.36
CA VAL A 818 -40.68 -22.26 17.65
C VAL A 818 -39.86 -21.69 16.52
N ARG A 819 -40.44 -21.59 15.31
CA ARG A 819 -39.79 -21.02 14.13
C ARG A 819 -40.74 -20.07 13.39
N GLN A 820 -40.16 -19.02 12.87
CA GLN A 820 -40.80 -18.12 11.91
C GLN A 820 -40.78 -18.78 10.55
N ILE A 821 -41.88 -18.79 9.84
CA ILE A 821 -42.05 -19.35 8.48
C ILE A 821 -42.54 -18.23 7.56
N PRO A 822 -41.65 -17.47 6.94
CA PRO A 822 -42.01 -16.44 5.97
C PRO A 822 -42.42 -17.06 4.63
N ASN A 823 -41.81 -18.18 4.22
CA ASN A 823 -42.11 -18.87 2.96
C ASN A 823 -42.51 -20.34 3.22
N LEU A 824 -43.55 -20.82 2.57
CA LEU A 824 -44.04 -22.20 2.69
C LEU A 824 -43.14 -23.25 2.04
N GLU A 825 -42.28 -22.82 1.11
CA GLU A 825 -41.28 -23.69 0.47
C GLU A 825 -40.04 -23.92 1.35
N ASP A 826 -39.90 -23.17 2.48
CA ASP A 826 -38.87 -23.42 3.46
C ASP A 826 -38.87 -24.87 3.93
N GLN A 827 -37.67 -25.44 4.11
CA GLN A 827 -37.50 -26.80 4.58
C GLN A 827 -37.33 -26.85 6.11
N LEU A 828 -38.01 -27.78 6.74
CA LEU A 828 -37.91 -28.07 8.18
C LEU A 828 -37.07 -29.32 8.39
N PHE A 829 -36.13 -29.21 9.28
CA PHE A 829 -35.30 -30.33 9.77
C PHE A 829 -35.68 -30.63 11.21
N MET A 830 -35.97 -31.87 11.52
CA MET A 830 -36.29 -32.33 12.87
C MET A 830 -35.42 -33.53 13.20
N LEU A 831 -34.92 -33.57 14.40
CA LEU A 831 -34.12 -34.67 14.93
C LEU A 831 -34.76 -35.23 16.18
N THR A 832 -34.81 -36.56 16.29
CA THR A 832 -35.26 -37.24 17.48
C THR A 832 -34.09 -37.66 18.41
N LYS A 833 -34.40 -37.99 19.64
CA LYS A 833 -33.44 -38.47 20.65
C LYS A 833 -32.75 -39.78 20.23
N SER A 834 -33.42 -40.62 19.46
CA SER A 834 -32.86 -41.84 18.88
C SER A 834 -32.02 -41.63 17.62
N GLY A 835 -31.82 -40.36 17.18
CA GLY A 835 -31.03 -40.04 15.99
C GLY A 835 -31.81 -40.08 14.67
N MET A 836 -33.13 -40.26 14.68
CA MET A 836 -33.93 -40.20 13.45
C MET A 836 -34.09 -38.75 12.98
N MET A 837 -33.78 -38.48 11.71
CA MET A 837 -33.90 -37.17 11.07
C MET A 837 -35.03 -37.17 10.02
N ILE A 838 -35.90 -36.18 10.06
CA ILE A 838 -36.87 -35.88 9.03
C ILE A 838 -36.61 -34.51 8.42
N ARG A 839 -36.75 -34.45 7.09
CA ARG A 839 -36.76 -33.23 6.31
C ARG A 839 -38.08 -33.13 5.57
N MET A 840 -38.76 -31.99 5.70
CA MET A 840 -40.04 -31.76 5.03
C MET A 840 -40.24 -30.27 4.71
N PRO A 841 -40.98 -29.90 3.63
CA PRO A 841 -41.33 -28.51 3.40
C PRO A 841 -42.35 -28.02 4.43
N ALA A 842 -42.26 -26.72 4.79
CA ALA A 842 -43.16 -26.11 5.76
C ALA A 842 -44.63 -26.11 5.31
N SER A 843 -44.91 -26.17 3.99
CA SER A 843 -46.23 -26.32 3.39
C SER A 843 -46.97 -27.56 3.87
N GLN A 844 -46.31 -28.65 4.27
CA GLN A 844 -46.93 -29.85 4.79
C GLN A 844 -47.45 -29.66 6.24
N THR A 845 -47.10 -28.57 6.92
CA THR A 845 -47.69 -28.24 8.23
C THR A 845 -48.98 -27.45 8.05
N LYS A 846 -50.09 -27.98 8.53
CA LYS A 846 -51.42 -27.36 8.36
C LYS A 846 -51.52 -26.06 9.16
N GLU A 847 -51.98 -24.99 8.50
CA GLU A 847 -52.34 -23.76 9.19
C GLU A 847 -53.64 -23.94 9.95
N THR A 848 -53.68 -23.44 11.17
CA THR A 848 -54.85 -23.57 12.06
C THR A 848 -55.08 -22.28 12.82
N LEU A 849 -56.27 -21.71 12.68
CA LEU A 849 -56.70 -20.49 13.37
C LEU A 849 -57.13 -20.76 14.82
N GLY A 850 -57.55 -21.96 15.16
CA GLY A 850 -58.06 -22.34 16.49
C GLY A 850 -56.97 -22.34 17.55
N LYS A 851 -57.16 -21.56 18.65
CA LYS A 851 -56.20 -21.36 19.74
C LYS A 851 -55.86 -22.57 20.61
N VAL A 852 -56.71 -23.60 20.60
CA VAL A 852 -56.62 -24.78 21.51
C VAL A 852 -56.37 -26.07 20.71
N THR A 853 -56.14 -25.99 19.45
CA THR A 853 -55.87 -27.17 18.60
C THR A 853 -54.52 -27.79 18.92
N LYS A 854 -54.45 -29.12 18.87
CA LYS A 854 -53.21 -29.87 19.09
C LYS A 854 -52.25 -29.85 17.90
N GLY A 855 -52.67 -29.23 16.76
CA GLY A 855 -51.97 -29.26 15.49
C GLY A 855 -52.07 -30.59 14.76
N THR A 856 -51.17 -30.80 13.79
CA THR A 856 -51.09 -32.04 12.98
C THR A 856 -49.86 -32.84 13.38
N ARG A 857 -49.92 -34.17 13.26
CA ARG A 857 -48.80 -35.05 13.50
C ARG A 857 -47.85 -34.95 12.29
N ILE A 858 -46.63 -34.61 12.54
CA ILE A 858 -45.55 -34.48 11.57
C ILE A 858 -44.56 -35.64 11.63
N MET A 859 -44.54 -36.40 12.74
CA MET A 859 -43.69 -37.54 12.95
C MET A 859 -44.36 -38.58 13.86
N GLU A 860 -44.32 -39.86 13.45
CA GLU A 860 -44.83 -40.97 14.28
C GLU A 860 -43.76 -41.42 15.23
N LEU A 861 -43.95 -41.19 16.53
CA LEU A 861 -42.98 -41.47 17.60
C LEU A 861 -43.58 -42.47 18.59
N ARG A 862 -44.69 -43.17 18.26
CA ARG A 862 -45.35 -44.13 19.11
C ARG A 862 -45.10 -45.57 18.61
N ASP A 863 -44.96 -46.47 19.54
CA ASP A 863 -44.99 -47.87 19.26
C ASP A 863 -46.45 -48.26 18.87
N SER A 864 -46.61 -48.85 17.70
CA SER A 864 -47.90 -49.24 17.15
C SER A 864 -48.67 -50.19 18.09
N ASP A 865 -47.96 -51.07 18.77
CA ASP A 865 -48.54 -52.15 19.57
C ASP A 865 -48.81 -51.73 21.04
N LYS A 866 -48.08 -50.78 21.57
CA LYS A 866 -48.19 -50.36 22.98
C LYS A 866 -48.79 -48.98 23.23
N LYS A 867 -49.06 -48.19 22.19
CA LYS A 867 -49.54 -46.79 22.27
C LYS A 867 -48.67 -45.86 23.18
N LYS A 868 -47.43 -46.25 23.46
CA LYS A 868 -46.46 -45.43 24.22
C LYS A 868 -45.55 -44.67 23.25
N HIS A 869 -45.16 -43.50 23.66
CA HIS A 869 -44.09 -42.77 22.95
C HIS A 869 -42.77 -43.48 23.18
N VAL A 870 -42.07 -43.82 22.09
CA VAL A 870 -40.79 -44.55 22.13
C VAL A 870 -39.63 -43.57 21.93
N ASP A 871 -39.92 -42.41 21.27
CA ASP A 871 -38.92 -41.39 20.97
C ASP A 871 -39.44 -39.96 21.21
N GLU A 872 -38.57 -38.99 21.19
CA GLU A 872 -38.85 -37.59 21.46
C GLU A 872 -38.11 -36.71 20.43
N ILE A 873 -38.80 -35.69 19.85
CA ILE A 873 -38.08 -34.67 19.08
C ILE A 873 -37.30 -33.80 20.03
N ILE A 874 -35.98 -33.60 19.69
CA ILE A 874 -35.08 -32.81 20.55
C ILE A 874 -34.64 -31.54 19.82
N PHE A 875 -34.76 -31.47 18.46
CA PHE A 875 -34.26 -30.36 17.68
C PHE A 875 -35.14 -30.06 16.46
N VAL A 876 -35.27 -28.76 16.13
CA VAL A 876 -35.96 -28.25 14.94
C VAL A 876 -35.15 -27.11 14.32
N ALA A 877 -34.84 -27.18 13.04
CA ALA A 877 -34.24 -26.10 12.25
C ALA A 877 -35.07 -25.76 11.01
N ARG A 878 -34.93 -24.55 10.53
CA ARG A 878 -35.47 -24.04 9.25
C ARG A 878 -34.32 -23.79 8.29
N LEU A 879 -34.43 -24.26 7.05
CA LEU A 879 -33.55 -23.88 5.93
C LEU A 879 -34.38 -23.04 4.97
N PRO A 880 -34.00 -21.76 4.71
CA PRO A 880 -34.72 -20.91 3.77
C PRO A 880 -34.71 -21.48 2.35
N SER A 881 -35.83 -21.30 1.63
CA SER A 881 -35.97 -21.75 0.23
C SER A 881 -35.03 -21.02 -0.73
N GLU A 882 -34.70 -19.76 -0.44
CA GLU A 882 -33.73 -18.94 -1.22
C GLU A 882 -32.36 -19.60 -1.36
N LEU A 883 -31.95 -20.41 -0.39
CA LEU A 883 -30.71 -21.20 -0.44
C LEU A 883 -30.79 -22.42 -1.33
N ILE A 884 -32.00 -22.73 -1.83
CA ILE A 884 -32.30 -23.91 -2.60
C ILE A 884 -32.50 -23.56 -4.09
N GLU A 885 -32.97 -22.36 -4.39
CA GLU A 885 -33.38 -21.90 -5.74
C GLU A 885 -32.37 -21.04 -6.49
N GLY A 886 -31.27 -20.58 -5.85
CA GLY A 886 -30.30 -19.61 -6.43
C GLY A 886 -29.52 -20.07 -7.66
N ASP A 887 -29.67 -21.30 -8.16
CA ASP A 887 -28.88 -21.88 -9.26
C ASP A 887 -29.66 -22.21 -10.56
N ALA A 888 -30.87 -21.76 -10.71
CA ALA A 888 -31.68 -22.13 -11.89
C ALA A 888 -31.57 -21.19 -13.10
N VAL A 889 -30.91 -20.04 -12.98
CA VAL A 889 -30.91 -19.00 -14.02
C VAL A 889 -29.66 -18.98 -14.90
N GLU A 890 -28.56 -19.66 -14.54
CA GLU A 890 -27.30 -19.62 -15.34
C GLU A 890 -27.02 -20.88 -16.19
N MET A 891 -27.88 -21.89 -16.23
CA MET A 891 -27.60 -23.16 -16.94
C MET A 891 -28.19 -23.29 -18.35
N ASP A 892 -28.87 -22.31 -18.89
CA ASP A 892 -29.44 -22.38 -20.25
C ASP A 892 -28.50 -21.87 -21.37
N ILE A 893 -27.24 -21.46 -21.03
CA ILE A 893 -26.33 -20.95 -22.05
C ILE A 893 -25.20 -21.94 -22.44
N GLU A 894 -24.97 -23.01 -21.68
CA GLU A 894 -23.86 -23.95 -22.00
C GLU A 894 -24.30 -25.25 -22.74
N SER A 895 -25.58 -25.51 -22.95
CA SER A 895 -26.00 -26.72 -23.65
C SER A 895 -26.17 -26.59 -25.17
N SER A 896 -25.83 -25.40 -25.74
CA SER A 896 -25.91 -25.18 -27.20
C SER A 896 -24.58 -25.08 -27.93
N ALA A 897 -23.45 -25.41 -27.25
CA ALA A 897 -22.09 -25.29 -27.83
C ALA A 897 -21.36 -26.65 -28.00
N GLU A 898 -22.02 -27.81 -27.83
CA GLU A 898 -21.39 -29.12 -28.08
C GLU A 898 -22.05 -29.90 -29.27
N GLU A 899 -22.81 -29.25 -30.12
CA GLU A 899 -23.23 -29.81 -31.41
C GLU A 899 -23.01 -28.77 -32.52
N GLU A 900 -21.73 -28.55 -32.94
CA GLU A 900 -21.29 -28.29 -34.32
C GLU A 900 -19.80 -28.56 -34.45
#